data_adb29819dd8ad5e0ae74efc1ded94875
#
_entry.id   adb29819dd8ad5e0ae74efc1ded94875
#
_cell.length_a   1.000
_cell.length_b   1.000
_cell.length_c   1.000
_cell.angle_alpha   90.00
_cell.angle_beta   90.00
_cell.angle_gamma   90.00
#
_symmetry.space_group_name_H-M   'P 1'
#
loop_
_entity.id
_entity.type
_entity.pdbx_description
1 polymer ?
#
loop_
_entity_poly.entity_id
_entity_poly.type
_entity_poly.pdbx_seq_one_letter_code
_entity_poly.pdbx_strand_id
1 'polypeptide(L)'
;MNLEIKEELLKRVDSINNKFSVYKNFSPDELRKTLRNIESSITSSEDVECCLDNYLEDVFAIVKATAYFFSKGCIEVEANENDFLLAGTSDFVQIKGGKAIYLNKWEAGGEKFTWKMVHYDEQLLGGIYLHKGYAVEMATGEGKTLVATLPIMLNALTHNGVHIMTVNDYLSKRDFEITRPLYMFHGLSVGCIELYGTHSSRRKLAYKSDITFGTNSEFTFDYLYDHMSMSPDDIVQSGHNFAIVDELDSVMIDNADEPHIVSGGQRFNVGETYKEYKPIFEELYSSESNSEMFVVDKLSNTAYYTDMGKQWIAEKIEINDLYSLTKKYQLPDYKSLSIDKQQEINRKLHIQNVFSQFLNAYALYEKDVDYIVEMGRVIIVDQHTGRTKESSRWEHGLHTAIEVKENVAAKSDSDGMAVISLKNYFRLYNKCSGMSGTIMTVAEELKQVYGLHSVSIPTHAPRIRKDLTLKVYKTKNSKDKAIVKEIQSLKEKKRPILVGSISIMRTHEVSQLLNNENISHIVLDAKSEEKEAAVISQAGKENSITLSTSMAGRGTDIKLSSQSKELGGLAVIGTDLFESSRVDQQLKGRAGRQGDPGSSQFFCSLDDFIVGNLSKDDKDALIEESSRIDNDDISTPRIIGYMLKAQENREKYFYKQRQKTALKDDIIAPHRRKFYEERNSVLMNSQVANSLIASLVSNHTSEADIITSLHDLYNHAIALVSVSQSNNKVRTKISIPFSDSLHLYSATFEISNLLKSIEYFCEEYKRQVILQAYDKYWKRFVVHMMADLDETEIASLEKKYSEMKYDIDCIIISRMMNATIPVGGVGEITPIDTIQETTENNTPRMDNSNKSIMSNELCPCGSGKSFGECHGQNTLQNFRKRRR
;
A
#
# COMPACT_ATOMS: atom_id res chain seq x y z
N MET A 1 31.02 14.33 -0.82
CA MET A 1 30.37 15.63 -1.03
C MET A 1 31.45 16.68 -1.19
N ASN A 2 31.41 17.49 -2.24
CA ASN A 2 32.46 18.51 -2.51
C ASN A 2 32.45 19.56 -1.40
N LEU A 3 33.58 19.91 -0.86
CA LEU A 3 33.71 20.91 0.21
C LEU A 3 33.05 22.24 -0.17
N GLU A 4 33.15 22.65 -1.43
CA GLU A 4 32.54 23.86 -1.98
C GLU A 4 31.02 23.89 -1.85
N ILE A 5 30.32 22.76 -2.15
CA ILE A 5 28.85 22.65 -2.03
C ILE A 5 28.45 22.79 -0.56
N LYS A 6 29.20 22.21 0.36
CA LYS A 6 28.92 22.34 1.79
C LYS A 6 29.06 23.78 2.28
N GLU A 7 30.07 24.51 1.82
CA GLU A 7 30.29 25.93 2.18
C GLU A 7 29.19 26.83 1.60
N GLU A 8 28.71 26.56 0.39
CA GLU A 8 27.61 27.31 -0.22
C GLU A 8 26.34 27.14 0.57
N LEU A 9 25.97 25.90 0.95
CA LEU A 9 24.77 25.64 1.72
C LEU A 9 24.82 26.22 3.14
N LEU A 10 25.97 26.29 3.78
CA LEU A 10 26.13 26.98 5.05
C LEU A 10 25.92 28.50 4.91
N LYS A 11 26.38 29.12 3.82
CA LYS A 11 26.08 30.52 3.52
C LYS A 11 24.59 30.76 3.33
N ARG A 12 23.84 29.80 2.73
CA ARG A 12 22.38 29.89 2.64
C ARG A 12 21.72 29.82 4.02
N VAL A 13 22.21 28.97 4.93
CA VAL A 13 21.74 28.93 6.33
C VAL A 13 21.92 30.29 7.01
N ASP A 14 23.11 30.91 6.85
CA ASP A 14 23.38 32.27 7.38
C ASP A 14 22.41 33.29 6.76
N SER A 15 22.15 33.22 5.48
CA SER A 15 21.17 34.09 4.79
C SER A 15 19.76 33.93 5.37
N ILE A 16 19.31 32.68 5.59
CA ILE A 16 18.02 32.40 6.22
C ILE A 16 17.96 33.04 7.62
N ASN A 17 19.00 32.89 8.43
CA ASN A 17 19.04 33.47 9.77
C ASN A 17 19.04 35.01 9.75
N ASN A 18 19.72 35.62 8.79
CA ASN A 18 19.70 37.09 8.59
C ASN A 18 18.28 37.55 8.23
N LYS A 19 17.60 36.89 7.27
CA LYS A 19 16.21 37.16 6.90
C LYS A 19 15.26 36.92 8.06
N PHE A 20 15.44 35.82 8.81
CA PHE A 20 14.68 35.53 10.03
C PHE A 20 14.80 36.68 11.05
N SER A 21 15.99 37.26 11.21
CA SER A 21 16.21 38.40 12.12
C SER A 21 15.40 39.63 11.73
N VAL A 22 15.03 39.78 10.47
CA VAL A 22 14.10 40.80 9.97
C VAL A 22 12.66 40.37 10.19
N TYR A 23 12.27 39.18 9.69
CA TYR A 23 10.89 38.71 9.70
C TYR A 23 10.30 38.45 11.09
N LYS A 24 11.12 38.11 12.08
CA LYS A 24 10.66 37.98 13.48
C LYS A 24 10.13 39.27 14.11
N ASN A 25 10.42 40.43 13.49
CA ASN A 25 9.96 41.74 13.91
C ASN A 25 8.74 42.25 13.11
N PHE A 26 8.32 41.49 12.08
CA PHE A 26 7.10 41.80 11.34
C PHE A 26 5.88 41.49 12.21
N SER A 27 4.77 42.18 11.91
CA SER A 27 3.49 41.74 12.41
C SER A 27 3.09 40.42 11.73
N PRO A 28 2.30 39.55 12.38
CA PRO A 28 1.79 38.32 11.73
C PRO A 28 1.09 38.55 10.40
N ASP A 29 0.36 39.69 10.25
CA ASP A 29 -0.31 40.05 9.01
C ASP A 29 0.67 40.45 7.88
N GLU A 30 1.75 41.16 8.22
CA GLU A 30 2.82 41.47 7.27
C GLU A 30 3.52 40.21 6.80
N LEU A 31 3.73 39.22 7.71
CA LEU A 31 4.35 37.94 7.37
C LEU A 31 3.48 37.13 6.41
N ARG A 32 2.17 37.07 6.66
CA ARG A 32 1.20 36.46 5.73
C ARG A 32 1.19 37.16 4.36
N LYS A 33 1.21 38.49 4.35
CA LYS A 33 1.22 39.27 3.11
C LYS A 33 2.50 39.01 2.30
N THR A 34 3.64 38.96 2.97
CA THR A 34 4.93 38.67 2.32
C THR A 34 4.93 37.33 1.64
N LEU A 35 4.45 36.28 2.33
CA LEU A 35 4.39 34.94 1.75
C LEU A 35 3.41 34.89 0.55
N ARG A 36 2.25 35.53 0.61
CA ARG A 36 1.31 35.64 -0.54
C ARG A 36 1.92 36.30 -1.76
N ASN A 37 2.76 37.34 -1.56
CA ASN A 37 3.46 37.96 -2.66
C ASN A 37 4.48 36.98 -3.31
N ILE A 38 5.18 36.19 -2.50
CA ILE A 38 6.08 35.16 -2.98
C ILE A 38 5.31 34.07 -3.73
N GLU A 39 4.19 33.59 -3.17
CA GLU A 39 3.29 32.64 -3.80
C GLU A 39 2.83 33.11 -5.19
N SER A 40 2.39 34.36 -5.29
CA SER A 40 1.99 34.97 -6.57
C SER A 40 3.15 35.01 -7.58
N SER A 41 4.37 35.25 -7.13
CA SER A 41 5.57 35.21 -7.99
C SER A 41 5.90 33.80 -8.47
N ILE A 42 5.77 32.79 -7.59
CA ILE A 42 6.02 31.39 -7.92
C ILE A 42 4.98 30.88 -8.93
N THR A 43 3.69 31.13 -8.68
CA THR A 43 2.59 30.65 -9.54
C THR A 43 2.56 31.31 -10.91
N SER A 44 3.13 32.51 -11.06
CA SER A 44 3.23 33.24 -12.34
C SER A 44 4.54 32.94 -13.10
N SER A 45 5.45 32.16 -12.52
CA SER A 45 6.76 31.87 -13.13
C SER A 45 6.65 30.76 -14.18
N GLU A 46 7.36 30.92 -15.31
CA GLU A 46 7.52 29.87 -16.32
C GLU A 46 8.53 28.79 -15.86
N ASP A 47 9.53 29.14 -15.07
CA ASP A 47 10.50 28.23 -14.45
C ASP A 47 10.26 28.17 -12.94
N VAL A 48 9.37 27.27 -12.55
CA VAL A 48 8.93 27.11 -11.16
C VAL A 48 10.07 26.67 -10.26
N GLU A 49 10.93 25.73 -10.68
CA GLU A 49 12.03 25.20 -9.84
C GLU A 49 13.09 26.27 -9.58
N CYS A 50 13.47 27.03 -10.58
CA CYS A 50 14.37 28.17 -10.40
C CYS A 50 13.77 29.23 -9.45
N CYS A 51 12.47 29.48 -9.58
CA CYS A 51 11.76 30.43 -8.74
C CYS A 51 11.70 29.95 -7.27
N LEU A 52 11.43 28.68 -7.04
CA LEU A 52 11.47 28.07 -5.70
C LEU A 52 12.86 28.19 -5.07
N ASP A 53 13.95 27.92 -5.81
CA ASP A 53 15.30 28.05 -5.29
C ASP A 53 15.67 29.49 -4.95
N ASN A 54 15.15 30.46 -5.71
CA ASN A 54 15.36 31.90 -5.47
C ASN A 54 14.65 32.40 -4.20
N TYR A 55 13.46 31.87 -3.89
CA TYR A 55 12.69 32.26 -2.70
C TYR A 55 12.93 31.35 -1.49
N LEU A 56 13.79 30.34 -1.60
CA LEU A 56 14.01 29.37 -0.54
C LEU A 56 14.38 30.01 0.80
N GLU A 57 15.34 30.95 0.79
CA GLU A 57 15.79 31.60 2.03
C GLU A 57 14.67 32.45 2.65
N ASP A 58 13.87 33.13 1.85
CA ASP A 58 12.75 33.95 2.34
C ASP A 58 11.68 33.07 2.96
N VAL A 59 11.23 32.03 2.25
CA VAL A 59 10.19 31.13 2.74
C VAL A 59 10.64 30.38 4.01
N PHE A 60 11.88 29.87 4.04
CA PHE A 60 12.41 29.21 5.22
C PHE A 60 12.51 30.14 6.43
N ALA A 61 12.91 31.39 6.20
CA ALA A 61 12.95 32.41 7.24
C ALA A 61 11.54 32.79 7.74
N ILE A 62 10.54 32.84 6.85
CA ILE A 62 9.14 33.06 7.20
C ILE A 62 8.59 31.90 8.02
N VAL A 63 8.82 30.63 7.61
CA VAL A 63 8.42 29.43 8.36
C VAL A 63 9.06 29.44 9.76
N LYS A 64 10.35 29.75 9.87
CA LYS A 64 11.07 29.89 11.15
C LYS A 64 10.46 31.00 12.00
N ALA A 65 10.06 32.15 11.42
CA ALA A 65 9.43 33.25 12.13
C ALA A 65 8.02 32.88 12.62
N THR A 66 7.25 32.17 11.83
CA THR A 66 5.93 31.65 12.21
C THR A 66 6.06 30.64 13.37
N ALA A 67 6.98 29.71 13.29
CA ALA A 67 7.29 28.77 14.36
C ALA A 67 7.73 29.52 15.64
N TYR A 68 8.49 30.59 15.52
CA TYR A 68 8.89 31.44 16.63
C TYR A 68 7.67 32.13 17.26
N PHE A 69 6.73 32.66 16.48
CA PHE A 69 5.54 33.30 17.02
C PHE A 69 4.69 32.28 17.80
N PHE A 70 4.41 31.11 17.24
CA PHE A 70 3.73 30.03 17.97
C PHE A 70 4.46 29.64 19.27
N SER A 71 5.81 29.68 19.30
CA SER A 71 6.56 29.36 20.51
C SER A 71 6.40 30.40 21.62
N LYS A 72 6.01 31.64 21.26
CA LYS A 72 5.80 32.74 22.23
C LYS A 72 4.37 32.82 22.76
N GLY A 73 3.39 32.26 22.06
CA GLY A 73 2.01 32.29 22.45
C GLY A 73 1.03 32.20 21.28
N CYS A 74 -0.19 32.68 21.51
CA CYS A 74 -1.18 32.76 20.45
C CYS A 74 -0.82 33.86 19.45
N ILE A 75 -1.16 33.65 18.18
CA ILE A 75 -0.92 34.62 17.11
C ILE A 75 -2.26 35.27 16.76
N GLU A 76 -2.34 36.59 16.80
CA GLU A 76 -3.51 37.35 16.38
C GLU A 76 -3.27 38.00 15.01
N VAL A 77 -4.26 37.89 14.13
CA VAL A 77 -4.26 38.47 12.77
C VAL A 77 -5.63 38.99 12.43
N GLU A 78 -5.75 39.92 11.47
CA GLU A 78 -7.02 40.29 10.85
C GLU A 78 -7.63 39.03 10.18
N ALA A 79 -8.91 38.75 10.55
CA ALA A 79 -9.57 37.55 10.07
C ALA A 79 -9.95 37.66 8.59
N ASN A 80 -9.61 36.69 7.79
CA ASN A 80 -10.06 36.50 6.42
C ASN A 80 -11.11 35.39 6.32
N GLU A 81 -11.66 35.16 5.13
CA GLU A 81 -12.67 34.10 4.90
C GLU A 81 -12.19 32.70 5.31
N ASN A 82 -10.93 32.37 5.04
CA ASN A 82 -10.35 31.09 5.41
C ASN A 82 -10.24 30.94 6.94
N ASP A 83 -9.89 32.02 7.66
CA ASP A 83 -9.83 32.01 9.13
C ASP A 83 -11.21 31.72 9.76
N PHE A 84 -12.29 32.27 9.18
CA PHE A 84 -13.65 31.97 9.64
C PHE A 84 -14.02 30.51 9.42
N LEU A 85 -13.62 29.92 8.27
CA LEU A 85 -13.84 28.51 7.99
C LEU A 85 -13.08 27.63 8.98
N LEU A 86 -11.81 27.95 9.23
CA LEU A 86 -10.95 27.21 10.18
C LEU A 86 -11.47 27.27 11.60
N ALA A 87 -11.99 28.40 12.04
CA ALA A 87 -12.58 28.54 13.36
C ALA A 87 -13.82 27.67 13.57
N GLY A 88 -14.54 27.33 12.50
CA GLY A 88 -15.67 26.39 12.53
C GLY A 88 -15.29 24.92 12.45
N THR A 89 -14.06 24.60 12.03
CA THR A 89 -13.64 23.22 11.71
C THR A 89 -12.41 22.75 12.48
N SER A 90 -11.73 23.62 13.23
CA SER A 90 -10.51 23.30 13.95
C SER A 90 -10.53 23.78 15.41
N ASP A 91 -9.71 23.15 16.23
CA ASP A 91 -9.55 23.45 17.66
C ASP A 91 -8.45 24.50 17.95
N PHE A 92 -7.70 24.92 16.92
CA PHE A 92 -6.56 25.83 17.07
C PHE A 92 -6.82 27.27 16.55
N VAL A 93 -8.01 27.57 16.04
CA VAL A 93 -8.39 28.92 15.60
C VAL A 93 -9.66 29.37 16.28
N GLN A 94 -9.68 30.62 16.76
CA GLN A 94 -10.86 31.27 17.33
C GLN A 94 -11.04 32.67 16.73
N ILE A 95 -12.30 33.08 16.50
CA ILE A 95 -12.61 34.43 16.06
C ILE A 95 -13.08 35.26 17.24
N LYS A 96 -12.45 36.41 17.45
CA LYS A 96 -12.86 37.40 18.45
C LYS A 96 -12.68 38.81 17.91
N GLY A 97 -13.79 39.61 17.90
CA GLY A 97 -13.72 41.00 17.52
C GLY A 97 -13.21 41.30 16.11
N GLY A 98 -13.46 40.38 15.14
CA GLY A 98 -12.98 40.51 13.75
C GLY A 98 -11.56 40.03 13.54
N LYS A 99 -10.89 39.57 14.58
CA LYS A 99 -9.56 38.97 14.54
C LYS A 99 -9.61 37.46 14.65
N ALA A 100 -8.71 36.80 13.95
CA ALA A 100 -8.43 35.37 14.10
C ALA A 100 -7.28 35.18 15.10
N ILE A 101 -7.52 34.34 16.09
CA ILE A 101 -6.55 34.00 17.14
C ILE A 101 -6.13 32.55 16.90
N TYR A 102 -4.92 32.34 16.45
CA TYR A 102 -4.30 31.04 16.31
C TYR A 102 -3.67 30.64 17.64
N LEU A 103 -4.21 29.57 18.25
CA LEU A 103 -3.74 29.07 19.54
C LEU A 103 -2.39 28.36 19.36
N ASN A 104 -1.52 28.45 20.37
CA ASN A 104 -0.28 27.65 20.42
C ASN A 104 -0.44 26.31 21.14
N LYS A 105 -1.69 25.93 21.45
CA LYS A 105 -2.07 24.68 22.12
C LYS A 105 -3.28 24.08 21.41
N TRP A 106 -3.17 22.84 21.05
CA TRP A 106 -4.25 22.05 20.41
C TRP A 106 -4.09 20.57 20.72
N GLU A 107 -4.99 19.75 20.25
CA GLU A 107 -4.92 18.31 20.39
C GLU A 107 -4.12 17.71 19.20
N ALA A 108 -3.13 16.86 19.51
CA ALA A 108 -2.36 16.14 18.49
C ALA A 108 -1.88 14.79 19.03
N GLY A 109 -2.09 13.72 18.26
CA GLY A 109 -1.75 12.35 18.66
C GLY A 109 -2.51 11.87 19.89
N GLY A 110 -3.73 12.39 20.14
CA GLY A 110 -4.54 12.08 21.33
C GLY A 110 -4.11 12.77 22.61
N GLU A 111 -3.12 13.68 22.56
CA GLU A 111 -2.63 14.44 23.71
C GLU A 111 -2.69 15.95 23.44
N LYS A 112 -2.72 16.73 24.53
CA LYS A 112 -2.62 18.19 24.45
C LYS A 112 -1.19 18.60 24.09
N PHE A 113 -1.03 19.07 22.87
CA PHE A 113 0.24 19.56 22.34
C PHE A 113 0.37 21.07 22.60
N THR A 114 1.59 21.53 22.89
CA THR A 114 1.93 22.95 22.98
C THR A 114 3.15 23.22 22.11
N TRP A 115 3.00 24.12 21.13
CA TRP A 115 4.10 24.47 20.23
C TRP A 115 5.18 25.28 20.98
N LYS A 116 6.40 24.76 21.01
CA LYS A 116 7.59 25.40 21.59
C LYS A 116 8.80 25.34 20.69
N MET A 117 8.63 24.86 19.47
CA MET A 117 9.72 24.54 18.54
C MET A 117 10.10 25.74 17.68
N VAL A 118 11.40 25.93 17.50
CA VAL A 118 11.98 26.87 16.52
C VAL A 118 13.15 26.16 15.86
N HIS A 119 13.30 26.32 14.54
CA HIS A 119 14.31 25.61 13.76
C HIS A 119 15.74 25.98 14.16
N TYR A 120 16.59 24.96 14.34
CA TYR A 120 18.04 25.08 14.51
C TYR A 120 18.71 25.13 13.13
N ASP A 121 20.00 25.51 13.09
CA ASP A 121 20.74 25.65 11.84
C ASP A 121 20.92 24.31 11.12
N GLU A 122 21.13 23.22 11.86
CA GLU A 122 21.18 21.86 11.32
C GLU A 122 19.84 21.47 10.68
N GLN A 123 18.73 21.92 11.24
CA GLN A 123 17.40 21.68 10.70
C GLN A 123 17.14 22.52 9.44
N LEU A 124 17.62 23.75 9.37
CA LEU A 124 17.59 24.56 8.14
C LEU A 124 18.38 23.88 7.03
N LEU A 125 19.59 23.41 7.34
CA LEU A 125 20.43 22.67 6.40
C LEU A 125 19.75 21.39 5.90
N GLY A 126 19.13 20.60 6.81
CA GLY A 126 18.33 19.43 6.46
C GLY A 126 17.18 19.76 5.52
N GLY A 127 16.46 20.87 5.79
CA GLY A 127 15.37 21.35 4.94
C GLY A 127 15.83 21.72 3.52
N ILE A 128 17.00 22.34 3.37
CA ILE A 128 17.58 22.67 2.06
C ILE A 128 17.86 21.40 1.27
N TYR A 129 18.48 20.39 1.90
CA TYR A 129 18.73 19.11 1.23
C TYR A 129 17.45 18.38 0.84
N LEU A 130 16.44 18.37 1.70
CA LEU A 130 15.13 17.79 1.36
C LEU A 130 14.52 18.50 0.14
N HIS A 131 14.54 19.83 0.07
CA HIS A 131 14.07 20.56 -1.10
C HIS A 131 14.82 20.17 -2.38
N LYS A 132 16.12 19.93 -2.27
CA LYS A 132 16.98 19.50 -3.38
C LYS A 132 16.83 18.01 -3.76
N GLY A 133 15.91 17.27 -3.16
CA GLY A 133 15.63 15.87 -3.49
C GLY A 133 16.64 14.87 -2.90
N TYR A 134 17.20 15.16 -1.73
CA TYR A 134 18.16 14.26 -1.06
C TYR A 134 17.48 13.38 -0.02
N ALA A 135 18.09 12.21 0.23
CA ALA A 135 17.83 11.40 1.40
C ALA A 135 18.69 11.93 2.57
N VAL A 136 18.03 12.46 3.59
CA VAL A 136 18.69 13.18 4.69
C VAL A 136 18.74 12.32 5.94
N GLU A 137 19.96 11.92 6.35
CA GLU A 137 20.15 11.28 7.64
C GLU A 137 20.20 12.31 8.75
N MET A 138 19.24 12.24 9.64
CA MET A 138 19.23 12.98 10.91
C MET A 138 18.96 12.03 12.06
N ALA A 139 19.78 12.10 13.09
CA ALA A 139 19.65 11.23 14.26
C ALA A 139 18.23 11.30 14.84
N THR A 140 17.79 10.19 15.42
CA THR A 140 16.47 10.13 16.05
C THR A 140 16.38 11.14 17.20
N GLY A 141 15.29 11.92 17.22
CA GLY A 141 15.08 12.97 18.22
C GLY A 141 15.57 14.37 17.80
N GLU A 142 16.25 14.54 16.65
CA GLU A 142 16.70 15.85 16.14
C GLU A 142 15.57 16.68 15.48
N GLY A 143 14.32 16.26 15.59
CA GLY A 143 13.16 17.03 15.13
C GLY A 143 12.92 16.98 13.64
N LYS A 144 13.02 15.79 13.03
CA LYS A 144 12.75 15.57 11.58
C LYS A 144 11.42 16.15 11.12
N THR A 145 10.35 15.97 11.89
CA THR A 145 9.02 16.53 11.58
C THR A 145 9.05 18.06 11.42
N LEU A 146 9.84 18.75 12.24
CA LEU A 146 10.00 20.21 12.14
C LEU A 146 10.84 20.60 10.90
N VAL A 147 11.87 19.83 10.57
CA VAL A 147 12.68 20.02 9.35
C VAL A 147 11.82 19.95 8.10
N ALA A 148 10.95 18.97 8.02
CA ALA A 148 10.06 18.79 6.87
C ALA A 148 9.15 19.99 6.62
N THR A 149 8.81 20.77 7.65
CA THR A 149 7.94 21.94 7.47
C THR A 149 8.49 22.99 6.48
N LEU A 150 9.79 23.07 6.37
CA LEU A 150 10.49 24.03 5.50
C LEU A 150 10.28 23.74 4.01
N PRO A 151 10.70 22.56 3.48
CA PRO A 151 10.49 22.23 2.08
C PRO A 151 9.02 21.99 1.75
N ILE A 152 8.21 21.52 2.70
CA ILE A 152 6.75 21.39 2.50
C ILE A 152 6.14 22.75 2.19
N MET A 153 6.35 23.75 3.05
CA MET A 153 5.82 25.08 2.85
C MET A 153 6.25 25.65 1.48
N LEU A 154 7.54 25.59 1.17
CA LEU A 154 8.07 26.13 -0.07
C LEU A 154 7.44 25.52 -1.32
N ASN A 155 7.37 24.18 -1.37
CA ASN A 155 6.85 23.49 -2.55
C ASN A 155 5.32 23.52 -2.63
N ALA A 156 4.62 23.63 -1.50
CA ALA A 156 3.16 23.75 -1.47
C ALA A 156 2.65 25.08 -2.08
N LEU A 157 3.48 26.14 -2.12
CA LEU A 157 3.16 27.41 -2.78
C LEU A 157 2.96 27.27 -4.31
N THR A 158 3.31 26.13 -4.89
CA THR A 158 3.05 25.83 -6.31
C THR A 158 1.63 25.34 -6.57
N HIS A 159 0.88 24.92 -5.54
CA HIS A 159 -0.42 24.25 -5.60
C HIS A 159 -0.44 22.96 -6.43
N ASN A 160 0.72 22.39 -6.73
CA ASN A 160 0.85 21.14 -7.48
C ASN A 160 0.80 19.88 -6.58
N GLY A 161 0.58 20.05 -5.28
CA GLY A 161 0.50 19.00 -4.27
C GLY A 161 1.87 18.54 -3.73
N VAL A 162 1.96 18.46 -2.40
CA VAL A 162 3.09 17.88 -1.67
C VAL A 162 2.56 16.73 -0.83
N HIS A 163 3.07 15.52 -1.06
CA HIS A 163 2.68 14.32 -0.34
C HIS A 163 3.70 13.98 0.74
N ILE A 164 3.25 13.87 1.98
CA ILE A 164 4.08 13.48 3.11
C ILE A 164 3.73 12.06 3.50
N MET A 165 4.71 11.17 3.35
CA MET A 165 4.54 9.75 3.55
C MET A 165 5.29 9.27 4.79
N THR A 166 4.65 8.42 5.55
CA THR A 166 5.26 7.75 6.71
C THR A 166 4.87 6.28 6.77
N VAL A 167 5.40 5.55 7.74
CA VAL A 167 5.27 4.09 7.84
C VAL A 167 3.95 3.60 8.44
N ASN A 168 3.20 4.45 9.16
CA ASN A 168 1.94 4.05 9.78
C ASN A 168 0.97 5.23 9.96
N ASP A 169 -0.30 4.89 10.17
CA ASP A 169 -1.41 5.82 10.29
C ASP A 169 -1.32 6.73 11.51
N TYR A 170 -0.84 6.22 12.66
CA TYR A 170 -0.66 7.02 13.87
C TYR A 170 0.32 8.17 13.65
N LEU A 171 1.49 7.88 13.04
CA LEU A 171 2.49 8.91 12.75
C LEU A 171 1.97 9.92 11.73
N SER A 172 1.27 9.44 10.70
CA SER A 172 0.66 10.30 9.68
C SER A 172 -0.33 11.29 10.29
N LYS A 173 -1.28 10.80 11.11
CA LYS A 173 -2.27 11.63 11.81
C LYS A 173 -1.61 12.59 12.80
N ARG A 174 -0.67 12.10 13.61
CA ARG A 174 0.04 12.92 14.61
C ARG A 174 0.80 14.07 13.94
N ASP A 175 1.58 13.79 12.89
CA ASP A 175 2.41 14.81 12.25
C ASP A 175 1.56 15.81 11.46
N PHE A 176 0.46 15.36 10.85
CA PHE A 176 -0.58 16.23 10.31
C PHE A 176 -1.15 17.16 11.39
N GLU A 177 -1.57 16.61 12.53
CA GLU A 177 -2.17 17.40 13.62
C GLU A 177 -1.18 18.39 14.24
N ILE A 178 0.10 18.01 14.38
CA ILE A 178 1.15 18.88 14.91
C ILE A 178 1.44 20.05 13.96
N THR A 179 1.54 19.80 12.65
CA THR A 179 2.11 20.76 11.70
C THR A 179 1.08 21.57 10.92
N ARG A 180 -0.18 21.07 10.78
CA ARG A 180 -1.24 21.75 10.01
C ARG A 180 -1.48 23.22 10.42
N PRO A 181 -1.42 23.62 11.72
CA PRO A 181 -1.65 25.01 12.08
C PRO A 181 -0.63 25.97 11.46
N LEU A 182 0.62 25.54 11.29
CA LEU A 182 1.69 26.33 10.70
C LEU A 182 1.40 26.63 9.21
N TYR A 183 0.94 25.66 8.45
CA TYR A 183 0.63 25.80 7.04
C TYR A 183 -0.68 26.58 6.82
N MET A 184 -1.72 26.22 7.58
CA MET A 184 -3.04 26.84 7.48
C MET A 184 -3.03 28.29 7.93
N PHE A 185 -2.12 28.67 8.84
CA PHE A 185 -1.87 30.07 9.20
C PHE A 185 -1.55 30.91 7.95
N HIS A 186 -0.85 30.34 6.99
CA HIS A 186 -0.50 31.04 5.73
C HIS A 186 -1.51 30.83 4.59
N GLY A 187 -2.61 30.12 4.83
CA GLY A 187 -3.69 29.93 3.86
C GLY A 187 -3.59 28.65 3.03
N LEU A 188 -2.56 27.82 3.24
CA LEU A 188 -2.44 26.55 2.54
C LEU A 188 -3.44 25.52 3.08
N SER A 189 -3.99 24.70 2.21
CA SER A 189 -4.87 23.59 2.55
C SER A 189 -4.08 22.35 2.90
N VAL A 190 -4.54 21.62 3.93
CA VAL A 190 -3.85 20.42 4.44
C VAL A 190 -4.87 19.29 4.63
N GLY A 191 -4.59 18.13 4.04
CA GLY A 191 -5.39 16.93 4.15
C GLY A 191 -4.61 15.77 4.77
N CYS A 192 -5.34 14.81 5.37
CA CYS A 192 -4.79 13.54 5.82
C CYS A 192 -5.70 12.42 5.33
N ILE A 193 -5.19 11.55 4.48
CA ILE A 193 -5.99 10.49 3.83
C ILE A 193 -6.43 9.42 4.81
N GLU A 194 -5.68 9.20 5.89
CA GLU A 194 -6.01 8.22 6.94
C GLU A 194 -7.29 8.54 7.73
N LEU A 195 -7.79 9.75 7.62
CA LEU A 195 -9.04 10.16 8.29
C LEU A 195 -10.29 9.73 7.52
N TYR A 196 -10.14 9.22 6.31
CA TYR A 196 -11.26 8.98 5.41
C TYR A 196 -11.18 7.59 4.78
N GLY A 197 -12.34 6.95 4.64
CA GLY A 197 -12.45 5.65 3.95
C GLY A 197 -12.02 5.72 2.49
N THR A 198 -11.52 4.63 1.97
CA THR A 198 -11.10 4.43 0.57
C THR A 198 -12.21 4.87 -0.39
N HIS A 199 -11.86 5.55 -1.49
CA HIS A 199 -12.80 6.08 -2.50
C HIS A 199 -13.88 7.05 -1.99
N SER A 200 -13.73 7.62 -0.78
CA SER A 200 -14.68 8.63 -0.31
C SER A 200 -14.44 9.98 -0.98
N SER A 201 -15.50 10.76 -1.17
CA SER A 201 -15.38 12.14 -1.66
C SER A 201 -14.50 13.03 -0.78
N ARG A 202 -14.44 12.72 0.54
CA ARG A 202 -13.57 13.43 1.49
C ARG A 202 -12.10 13.07 1.27
N ARG A 203 -11.79 11.82 0.92
CA ARG A 203 -10.43 11.38 0.57
C ARG A 203 -9.95 12.08 -0.70
N LYS A 204 -10.83 12.20 -1.71
CA LYS A 204 -10.58 12.99 -2.92
C LYS A 204 -10.28 14.46 -2.61
N LEU A 205 -10.99 15.05 -1.64
CA LEU A 205 -10.72 16.43 -1.18
C LEU A 205 -9.37 16.53 -0.45
N ALA A 206 -8.99 15.52 0.32
CA ALA A 206 -7.67 15.48 0.96
C ALA A 206 -6.53 15.47 -0.06
N TYR A 207 -6.66 14.74 -1.17
CA TYR A 207 -5.68 14.76 -2.27
C TYR A 207 -5.65 16.08 -3.06
N LYS A 208 -6.75 16.86 -3.06
CA LYS A 208 -6.79 18.18 -3.68
C LYS A 208 -6.19 19.29 -2.81
N SER A 209 -5.81 18.97 -1.58
CA SER A 209 -5.11 19.91 -0.71
C SER A 209 -3.69 20.17 -1.21
N ASP A 210 -3.13 21.32 -0.88
CA ASP A 210 -1.76 21.70 -1.22
C ASP A 210 -0.76 20.74 -0.56
N ILE A 211 -1.14 20.19 0.61
CA ILE A 211 -0.33 19.29 1.41
C ILE A 211 -1.19 18.09 1.82
N THR A 212 -0.74 16.87 1.51
CA THR A 212 -1.46 15.65 1.84
C THR A 212 -0.58 14.70 2.65
N PHE A 213 -1.05 14.33 3.85
CA PHE A 213 -0.42 13.35 4.72
C PHE A 213 -1.05 11.97 4.54
N GLY A 214 -0.23 10.92 4.61
CA GLY A 214 -0.70 9.53 4.57
C GLY A 214 0.43 8.53 4.78
N THR A 215 0.07 7.24 4.83
CA THR A 215 1.07 6.17 4.77
C THR A 215 1.47 5.87 3.34
N ASN A 216 2.69 5.37 3.15
CA ASN A 216 3.15 4.92 1.84
C ASN A 216 2.23 3.87 1.23
N SER A 217 1.67 2.98 2.05
CA SER A 217 0.76 1.92 1.62
C SER A 217 -0.56 2.50 1.10
N GLU A 218 -1.19 3.42 1.83
CA GLU A 218 -2.45 4.04 1.43
C GLU A 218 -2.31 4.85 0.14
N PHE A 219 -1.24 5.64 0.00
CA PHE A 219 -0.94 6.34 -1.25
C PHE A 219 -0.78 5.38 -2.43
N THR A 220 -0.08 4.26 -2.21
CA THR A 220 0.14 3.27 -3.27
C THR A 220 -1.12 2.49 -3.60
N PHE A 221 -1.93 2.14 -2.59
CA PHE A 221 -3.21 1.47 -2.81
C PHE A 221 -4.21 2.38 -3.52
N ASP A 222 -4.29 3.66 -3.16
CA ASP A 222 -5.15 4.62 -3.87
C ASP A 222 -4.73 4.76 -5.34
N TYR A 223 -3.42 4.79 -5.64
CA TYR A 223 -2.92 4.74 -7.01
C TYR A 223 -3.40 3.50 -7.76
N LEU A 224 -3.31 2.32 -7.14
CA LEU A 224 -3.76 1.09 -7.75
C LEU A 224 -5.28 1.07 -7.95
N TYR A 225 -6.05 1.55 -6.98
CA TYR A 225 -7.50 1.67 -7.08
C TYR A 225 -7.93 2.66 -8.17
N ASP A 226 -7.26 3.79 -8.30
CA ASP A 226 -7.51 4.75 -9.37
C ASP A 226 -7.31 4.12 -10.75
N HIS A 227 -6.30 3.25 -10.91
CA HIS A 227 -6.04 2.51 -12.14
C HIS A 227 -7.00 1.34 -12.39
N MET A 228 -7.83 1.00 -11.40
CA MET A 228 -8.91 0.01 -11.53
C MET A 228 -10.30 0.67 -11.62
N SER A 229 -10.39 1.98 -11.46
CA SER A 229 -11.63 2.72 -11.47
C SER A 229 -12.34 2.60 -12.82
N MET A 230 -13.66 2.45 -12.76
CA MET A 230 -14.52 2.34 -13.94
C MET A 230 -15.18 3.69 -14.29
N SER A 231 -15.11 4.67 -13.37
CA SER A 231 -15.62 6.03 -13.57
C SER A 231 -14.54 7.06 -13.25
N PRO A 232 -14.43 8.17 -14.01
CA PRO A 232 -13.54 9.28 -13.68
C PRO A 232 -13.83 9.91 -12.30
N ASP A 233 -15.07 9.77 -11.82
CA ASP A 233 -15.47 10.33 -10.53
C ASP A 233 -14.86 9.55 -9.35
N ASP A 234 -14.50 8.29 -9.55
CA ASP A 234 -13.91 7.43 -8.51
C ASP A 234 -12.41 7.67 -8.31
N ILE A 235 -11.75 8.38 -9.24
CA ILE A 235 -10.33 8.73 -9.13
C ILE A 235 -10.15 9.73 -7.99
N VAL A 236 -9.26 9.41 -7.05
CA VAL A 236 -9.02 10.24 -5.87
C VAL A 236 -7.72 11.04 -5.96
N GLN A 237 -6.65 10.50 -6.56
CA GLN A 237 -5.36 11.18 -6.66
C GLN A 237 -5.35 12.28 -7.75
N SER A 238 -4.69 13.40 -7.47
CA SER A 238 -4.64 14.55 -8.38
C SER A 238 -3.29 14.73 -9.08
N GLY A 239 -2.32 13.87 -8.82
CA GLY A 239 -0.99 13.92 -9.43
C GLY A 239 0.13 13.55 -8.46
N HIS A 240 1.37 13.51 -8.98
CA HIS A 240 2.57 13.09 -8.25
C HIS A 240 3.68 14.14 -8.43
N ASN A 241 3.56 15.26 -7.70
CA ASN A 241 4.53 16.34 -7.86
C ASN A 241 5.74 16.16 -6.93
N PHE A 242 5.58 16.32 -5.62
CA PHE A 242 6.67 16.18 -4.66
C PHE A 242 6.30 15.23 -3.51
N ALA A 243 7.14 14.22 -3.28
CA ALA A 243 7.02 13.33 -2.14
C ALA A 243 8.12 13.58 -1.11
N ILE A 244 7.74 13.72 0.15
CA ILE A 244 8.67 13.73 1.29
C ILE A 244 8.36 12.50 2.15
N VAL A 245 9.35 11.61 2.31
CA VAL A 245 9.20 10.34 3.02
C VAL A 245 9.86 10.44 4.39
N ASP A 246 9.06 10.36 5.46
CA ASP A 246 9.60 10.18 6.81
C ASP A 246 9.84 8.71 7.10
N GLU A 247 10.89 8.42 7.87
CA GLU A 247 11.41 7.07 8.08
C GLU A 247 11.69 6.35 6.74
N LEU A 248 12.37 7.07 5.84
CA LEU A 248 12.62 6.68 4.45
C LEU A 248 13.23 5.29 4.31
N ASP A 249 14.13 4.91 5.19
CA ASP A 249 14.77 3.59 5.21
C ASP A 249 13.76 2.46 5.46
N SER A 250 12.75 2.67 6.28
CA SER A 250 11.68 1.68 6.44
C SER A 250 10.82 1.58 5.19
N VAL A 251 10.43 2.73 4.64
CA VAL A 251 9.54 2.77 3.48
C VAL A 251 10.23 2.23 2.22
N MET A 252 11.44 2.68 1.92
CA MET A 252 12.11 2.38 0.65
C MET A 252 13.04 1.17 0.70
N ILE A 253 13.38 0.65 1.89
CA ILE A 253 14.26 -0.52 2.04
C ILE A 253 13.49 -1.68 2.67
N ASP A 254 12.94 -1.53 3.90
CA ASP A 254 12.29 -2.65 4.59
C ASP A 254 10.99 -3.08 3.92
N ASN A 255 10.14 -2.13 3.52
CA ASN A 255 8.85 -2.41 2.88
C ASN A 255 8.97 -2.60 1.35
N ALA A 256 10.18 -2.51 0.80
CA ALA A 256 10.40 -2.58 -0.65
C ALA A 256 10.61 -3.99 -1.20
N ASP A 257 10.66 -5.01 -0.34
CA ASP A 257 10.89 -6.41 -0.73
C ASP A 257 9.71 -6.97 -1.54
N GLU A 258 8.49 -6.51 -1.25
CA GLU A 258 7.27 -6.97 -1.89
C GLU A 258 6.54 -5.84 -2.62
N PRO A 259 5.97 -6.11 -3.81
CA PRO A 259 5.13 -5.14 -4.50
C PRO A 259 3.79 -4.99 -3.78
N HIS A 260 3.19 -3.80 -3.87
CA HIS A 260 1.80 -3.60 -3.46
C HIS A 260 0.85 -4.17 -4.52
N ILE A 261 -0.14 -4.94 -4.07
CA ILE A 261 -1.06 -5.67 -4.92
C ILE A 261 -2.48 -5.43 -4.43
N VAL A 262 -3.34 -4.98 -5.34
CA VAL A 262 -4.78 -4.94 -5.10
C VAL A 262 -5.41 -6.15 -5.75
N SER A 263 -6.14 -6.92 -4.96
CA SER A 263 -6.86 -8.09 -5.42
C SER A 263 -8.31 -7.75 -5.74
N GLY A 264 -8.77 -8.11 -6.95
CA GLY A 264 -10.16 -7.92 -7.39
C GLY A 264 -10.95 -9.23 -7.36
N GLY A 265 -12.16 -9.16 -6.80
CA GLY A 265 -12.98 -10.34 -6.59
C GLY A 265 -13.60 -10.90 -7.86
N GLN A 266 -13.18 -12.07 -8.33
CA GLN A 266 -14.11 -13.03 -8.93
C GLN A 266 -14.38 -14.13 -7.90
N ARG A 267 -15.65 -14.28 -7.55
CA ARG A 267 -16.12 -15.26 -6.58
C ARG A 267 -16.07 -16.66 -7.19
N PHE A 268 -14.91 -17.30 -7.17
CA PHE A 268 -14.87 -18.75 -7.13
C PHE A 268 -14.87 -19.16 -5.65
N ASN A 269 -15.62 -20.20 -5.34
CA ASN A 269 -15.77 -20.69 -3.95
C ASN A 269 -14.52 -21.52 -3.58
N VAL A 270 -13.35 -20.87 -3.65
CA VAL A 270 -12.03 -21.50 -3.42
C VAL A 270 -11.96 -22.10 -2.01
N GLY A 271 -12.58 -21.44 -1.03
CA GLY A 271 -12.62 -21.92 0.35
C GLY A 271 -13.28 -23.27 0.54
N GLU A 272 -14.21 -23.68 -0.34
CA GLU A 272 -14.81 -25.02 -0.27
C GLU A 272 -13.80 -26.10 -0.64
N THR A 273 -12.98 -25.89 -1.66
CA THR A 273 -11.93 -26.85 -2.04
C THR A 273 -10.92 -27.04 -0.91
N TYR A 274 -10.50 -25.95 -0.25
CA TYR A 274 -9.61 -26.07 0.92
C TYR A 274 -10.26 -26.85 2.07
N LYS A 275 -11.55 -26.62 2.35
CA LYS A 275 -12.27 -27.37 3.40
C LYS A 275 -12.41 -28.85 3.06
N GLU A 276 -12.59 -29.18 1.79
CA GLU A 276 -12.69 -30.55 1.30
C GLU A 276 -11.40 -31.33 1.53
N TYR A 277 -10.23 -30.72 1.23
CA TYR A 277 -8.96 -31.41 1.33
C TYR A 277 -8.26 -31.27 2.70
N LYS A 278 -8.74 -30.41 3.59
CA LYS A 278 -8.18 -30.24 4.94
C LYS A 278 -8.06 -31.57 5.72
N PRO A 279 -9.08 -32.43 5.82
CA PRO A 279 -8.98 -33.68 6.59
C PRO A 279 -7.90 -34.61 6.02
N ILE A 280 -7.75 -34.67 4.69
CA ILE A 280 -6.75 -35.50 4.03
C ILE A 280 -5.33 -34.96 4.34
N PHE A 281 -5.18 -33.64 4.30
CA PHE A 281 -3.91 -33.02 4.66
C PHE A 281 -3.55 -33.22 6.14
N GLU A 282 -4.50 -33.05 7.06
CA GLU A 282 -4.28 -33.26 8.50
C GLU A 282 -3.92 -34.69 8.83
N GLU A 283 -4.49 -35.67 8.12
CA GLU A 283 -4.09 -37.08 8.22
C GLU A 283 -2.62 -37.30 7.83
N LEU A 284 -2.19 -36.69 6.72
CA LEU A 284 -0.78 -36.73 6.27
C LEU A 284 0.15 -36.06 7.27
N TYR A 285 -0.22 -34.88 7.74
CA TYR A 285 0.62 -34.05 8.60
C TYR A 285 0.80 -34.64 10.01
N SER A 286 -0.19 -35.34 10.52
CA SER A 286 -0.20 -35.98 11.85
C SER A 286 0.32 -37.44 11.83
N SER A 287 0.66 -38.00 10.66
CA SER A 287 1.14 -39.35 10.56
C SER A 287 2.52 -39.53 11.23
N GLU A 288 2.77 -40.75 11.80
CA GLU A 288 4.08 -41.05 12.38
C GLU A 288 5.23 -41.05 11.35
N SER A 289 4.91 -41.20 10.07
CA SER A 289 5.84 -41.16 8.94
C SER A 289 5.97 -39.79 8.28
N ASN A 290 5.52 -38.74 8.92
CA ASN A 290 5.47 -37.38 8.31
C ASN A 290 6.85 -36.89 7.85
N SER A 291 7.93 -37.26 8.54
CA SER A 291 9.32 -36.92 8.16
C SER A 291 9.77 -37.50 6.81
N GLU A 292 9.12 -38.54 6.31
CA GLU A 292 9.38 -39.14 5.00
C GLU A 292 8.50 -38.56 3.91
N MET A 293 7.37 -37.91 4.28
CA MET A 293 6.37 -37.38 3.36
C MET A 293 6.67 -35.96 2.87
N PHE A 294 7.31 -35.13 3.71
CA PHE A 294 7.68 -33.77 3.34
C PHE A 294 8.95 -33.31 4.07
N VAL A 295 9.57 -32.29 3.49
CA VAL A 295 10.75 -31.64 4.06
C VAL A 295 10.40 -30.20 4.41
N VAL A 296 10.79 -29.77 5.60
CA VAL A 296 10.64 -28.37 6.06
C VAL A 296 12.02 -27.81 6.32
N ASP A 297 12.40 -26.80 5.58
CA ASP A 297 13.62 -26.03 5.83
C ASP A 297 13.22 -24.65 6.39
N LYS A 298 13.28 -24.53 7.71
CA LYS A 298 12.97 -23.28 8.41
C LYS A 298 14.00 -22.17 8.11
N LEU A 299 15.22 -22.53 7.69
CA LEU A 299 16.25 -21.53 7.37
C LEU A 299 15.98 -20.82 6.05
N SER A 300 15.53 -21.56 5.04
CA SER A 300 15.15 -21.02 3.74
C SER A 300 13.66 -20.64 3.67
N ASN A 301 12.90 -20.85 4.75
CA ASN A 301 11.45 -20.66 4.82
C ASN A 301 10.72 -21.39 3.69
N THR A 302 11.08 -22.65 3.46
CA THR A 302 10.50 -23.49 2.40
C THR A 302 10.02 -24.84 2.95
N ALA A 303 8.89 -25.31 2.42
CA ALA A 303 8.40 -26.65 2.69
C ALA A 303 7.92 -27.30 1.38
N TYR A 304 8.25 -28.59 1.18
CA TYR A 304 7.88 -29.30 -0.04
C TYR A 304 7.68 -30.80 0.22
N TYR A 305 6.81 -31.41 -0.57
CA TYR A 305 6.56 -32.85 -0.49
C TYR A 305 7.67 -33.64 -1.16
N THR A 306 8.06 -34.75 -0.51
CA THR A 306 8.89 -35.78 -1.13
C THR A 306 8.08 -36.53 -2.20
N ASP A 307 8.73 -37.41 -2.95
CA ASP A 307 8.01 -38.21 -3.94
C ASP A 307 7.04 -39.20 -3.26
N MET A 308 7.37 -39.70 -2.06
CA MET A 308 6.43 -40.49 -1.23
C MET A 308 5.21 -39.68 -0.82
N GLY A 309 5.39 -38.46 -0.36
CA GLY A 309 4.28 -37.59 0.00
C GLY A 309 3.37 -37.26 -1.18
N LYS A 310 3.95 -37.00 -2.35
CA LYS A 310 3.19 -36.77 -3.59
C LYS A 310 2.39 -38.00 -4.01
N GLN A 311 2.99 -39.18 -3.91
CA GLN A 311 2.31 -40.42 -4.24
C GLN A 311 1.18 -40.69 -3.26
N TRP A 312 1.41 -40.57 -1.95
CA TRP A 312 0.39 -40.73 -0.93
C TRP A 312 -0.84 -39.78 -1.16
N ILE A 313 -0.59 -38.50 -1.47
CA ILE A 313 -1.66 -37.57 -1.79
C ILE A 313 -2.44 -38.03 -3.02
N ALA A 314 -1.73 -38.42 -4.10
CA ALA A 314 -2.35 -38.85 -5.35
C ALA A 314 -3.23 -40.10 -5.16
N GLU A 315 -2.78 -41.04 -4.37
CA GLU A 315 -3.54 -42.26 -4.02
C GLU A 315 -4.77 -41.93 -3.17
N LYS A 316 -4.61 -41.05 -2.16
CA LYS A 316 -5.70 -40.69 -1.23
C LYS A 316 -6.85 -39.96 -1.90
N ILE A 317 -6.56 -39.12 -2.91
CA ILE A 317 -7.56 -38.39 -3.68
C ILE A 317 -7.99 -39.09 -4.99
N GLU A 318 -7.46 -40.32 -5.20
CA GLU A 318 -7.77 -41.16 -6.38
C GLU A 318 -7.40 -40.51 -7.73
N ILE A 319 -6.35 -39.66 -7.78
CA ILE A 319 -5.82 -39.02 -8.99
C ILE A 319 -4.36 -39.41 -9.17
N ASN A 320 -4.11 -40.59 -9.72
CA ASN A 320 -2.75 -41.18 -9.81
C ASN A 320 -1.74 -40.33 -10.61
N ASP A 321 -2.19 -39.50 -11.52
CA ASP A 321 -1.34 -38.62 -12.34
C ASP A 321 -1.35 -37.16 -11.85
N LEU A 322 -1.77 -36.90 -10.61
CA LEU A 322 -1.87 -35.56 -10.05
C LEU A 322 -0.58 -34.74 -10.22
N TYR A 323 0.56 -35.33 -9.91
CA TYR A 323 1.88 -34.67 -9.98
C TYR A 323 2.65 -34.95 -11.27
N SER A 324 2.01 -35.56 -12.29
CA SER A 324 2.63 -35.78 -13.61
C SER A 324 2.95 -34.47 -14.35
N LEU A 325 2.25 -33.38 -14.00
CA LEU A 325 2.42 -32.05 -14.57
C LEU A 325 3.04 -31.14 -13.50
N THR A 326 4.26 -30.70 -13.72
CA THR A 326 4.93 -29.76 -12.82
C THR A 326 4.64 -28.31 -13.13
N LYS A 327 4.36 -27.96 -14.39
CA LYS A 327 4.00 -26.60 -14.81
C LYS A 327 3.10 -26.61 -16.06
N LYS A 328 2.07 -25.75 -16.04
CA LYS A 328 1.14 -25.53 -17.18
C LYS A 328 1.86 -25.18 -18.50
N TYR A 329 2.99 -24.52 -18.43
CA TYR A 329 3.78 -24.01 -19.55
C TYR A 329 4.71 -25.05 -20.19
N GLN A 330 4.86 -26.21 -19.57
CA GLN A 330 5.66 -27.31 -20.12
C GLN A 330 4.90 -28.14 -21.17
N LEU A 331 3.60 -27.84 -21.38
CA LEU A 331 2.80 -28.43 -22.44
C LEU A 331 2.90 -27.56 -23.69
N PRO A 332 3.61 -28.02 -24.74
CA PRO A 332 3.86 -27.19 -25.95
C PRO A 332 2.59 -26.68 -26.64
N ASP A 333 1.45 -27.32 -26.39
CA ASP A 333 0.16 -27.06 -27.08
C ASP A 333 -1.04 -26.92 -26.15
N TYR A 334 -0.88 -26.35 -24.92
CA TYR A 334 -2.00 -26.22 -23.98
C TYR A 334 -3.20 -25.48 -24.57
N LYS A 335 -2.98 -24.44 -25.37
CA LYS A 335 -4.06 -23.67 -26.05
C LYS A 335 -4.79 -24.49 -27.13
N SER A 336 -4.17 -25.53 -27.68
CA SER A 336 -4.76 -26.41 -28.70
C SER A 336 -5.55 -27.59 -28.14
N LEU A 337 -5.46 -27.81 -26.80
CA LEU A 337 -6.20 -28.85 -26.12
C LEU A 337 -7.70 -28.53 -26.07
N SER A 338 -8.54 -29.57 -26.05
CA SER A 338 -9.96 -29.37 -25.82
C SER A 338 -10.25 -28.70 -24.47
N ILE A 339 -11.34 -27.97 -24.37
CA ILE A 339 -11.75 -27.22 -23.17
C ILE A 339 -11.79 -28.15 -21.95
N ASP A 340 -12.29 -29.38 -22.10
CA ASP A 340 -12.37 -30.36 -21.02
C ASP A 340 -10.99 -30.77 -20.50
N LYS A 341 -10.01 -30.98 -21.41
CA LYS A 341 -8.63 -31.29 -21.03
C LYS A 341 -7.94 -30.10 -20.35
N GLN A 342 -8.19 -28.88 -20.80
CA GLN A 342 -7.69 -27.69 -20.14
C GLN A 342 -8.27 -27.53 -18.72
N GLN A 343 -9.56 -27.82 -18.54
CA GLN A 343 -10.22 -27.78 -17.22
C GLN A 343 -9.67 -28.84 -16.29
N GLU A 344 -9.42 -30.06 -16.79
CA GLU A 344 -8.83 -31.14 -15.99
C GLU A 344 -7.40 -30.78 -15.53
N ILE A 345 -6.57 -30.26 -16.42
CA ILE A 345 -5.21 -29.79 -16.09
C ILE A 345 -5.28 -28.68 -15.03
N ASN A 346 -6.14 -27.69 -15.22
CA ASN A 346 -6.30 -26.61 -14.25
C ASN A 346 -6.76 -27.11 -12.89
N ARG A 347 -7.66 -28.09 -12.85
CA ARG A 347 -8.12 -28.73 -11.60
C ARG A 347 -6.98 -29.42 -10.88
N LYS A 348 -6.15 -30.22 -11.59
CA LYS A 348 -4.99 -30.90 -11.01
C LYS A 348 -3.97 -29.90 -10.44
N LEU A 349 -3.63 -28.86 -11.17
CA LEU A 349 -2.72 -27.81 -10.72
C LEU A 349 -3.29 -27.05 -9.50
N HIS A 350 -4.59 -26.81 -9.47
CA HIS A 350 -5.23 -26.17 -8.34
C HIS A 350 -5.15 -27.06 -7.08
N ILE A 351 -5.41 -28.36 -7.19
CA ILE A 351 -5.27 -29.30 -6.08
C ILE A 351 -3.83 -29.37 -5.58
N GLN A 352 -2.85 -29.44 -6.48
CA GLN A 352 -1.42 -29.38 -6.09
C GLN A 352 -1.11 -28.13 -5.28
N ASN A 353 -1.63 -26.97 -5.71
CA ASN A 353 -1.46 -25.73 -5.00
C ASN A 353 -2.11 -25.77 -3.61
N VAL A 354 -3.33 -26.29 -3.47
CA VAL A 354 -4.03 -26.41 -2.18
C VAL A 354 -3.18 -27.20 -1.17
N PHE A 355 -2.65 -28.35 -1.55
CA PHE A 355 -1.78 -29.14 -0.67
C PHE A 355 -0.47 -28.43 -0.34
N SER A 356 0.13 -27.76 -1.32
CA SER A 356 1.35 -26.98 -1.10
C SER A 356 1.12 -25.83 -0.11
N GLN A 357 0.00 -25.12 -0.23
CA GLN A 357 -0.32 -24.02 0.67
C GLN A 357 -0.72 -24.51 2.08
N PHE A 358 -1.35 -25.66 2.20
CA PHE A 358 -1.55 -26.27 3.50
C PHE A 358 -0.23 -26.64 4.18
N LEU A 359 0.70 -27.25 3.44
CA LEU A 359 2.02 -27.58 3.99
C LEU A 359 2.73 -26.30 4.48
N ASN A 360 2.73 -25.24 3.71
CA ASN A 360 3.27 -23.95 4.12
C ASN A 360 2.55 -23.41 5.38
N ALA A 361 1.22 -23.38 5.36
CA ALA A 361 0.41 -22.85 6.46
C ALA A 361 0.62 -23.58 7.80
N TYR A 362 0.85 -24.89 7.77
CA TYR A 362 1.02 -25.67 9.00
C TYR A 362 2.48 -25.75 9.45
N ALA A 363 3.43 -25.78 8.52
CA ALA A 363 4.84 -26.00 8.82
C ALA A 363 5.64 -24.69 9.03
N LEU A 364 5.24 -23.61 8.37
CA LEU A 364 6.01 -22.36 8.33
C LEU A 364 5.33 -21.19 9.03
N TYR A 365 4.00 -21.22 9.24
CA TYR A 365 3.25 -20.09 9.80
C TYR A 365 2.58 -20.45 11.13
N GLU A 366 2.92 -19.70 12.18
CA GLU A 366 2.45 -19.91 13.55
C GLU A 366 1.48 -18.81 13.98
N LYS A 367 0.38 -19.23 14.65
CA LYS A 367 -0.57 -18.31 15.24
C LYS A 367 0.07 -17.50 16.36
N ASP A 368 -0.33 -16.25 16.52
CA ASP A 368 0.19 -15.27 17.49
C ASP A 368 1.68 -14.92 17.26
N VAL A 369 2.28 -15.38 16.16
CA VAL A 369 3.62 -15.03 15.68
C VAL A 369 3.52 -14.36 14.30
N ASP A 370 3.03 -15.12 13.30
CA ASP A 370 2.90 -14.63 11.91
C ASP A 370 1.54 -14.02 11.63
N TYR A 371 0.53 -14.42 12.39
CA TYR A 371 -0.83 -13.90 12.28
C TYR A 371 -1.57 -14.03 13.60
N ILE A 372 -2.60 -13.19 13.76
CA ILE A 372 -3.59 -13.30 14.83
C ILE A 372 -4.97 -13.63 14.25
N VAL A 373 -5.83 -14.18 15.09
CA VAL A 373 -7.24 -14.41 14.75
C VAL A 373 -8.09 -13.48 15.61
N GLU A 374 -8.68 -12.48 14.99
CA GLU A 374 -9.51 -11.48 15.69
C GLU A 374 -10.83 -11.25 14.94
N MET A 375 -11.93 -11.15 15.67
CA MET A 375 -13.29 -10.99 15.12
C MET A 375 -13.63 -11.98 13.98
N GLY A 376 -13.12 -13.22 14.06
CA GLY A 376 -13.33 -14.24 13.03
C GLY A 376 -12.59 -13.96 11.72
N ARG A 377 -11.46 -13.25 11.77
CA ARG A 377 -10.57 -12.98 10.64
C ARG A 377 -9.14 -13.33 10.99
N VAL A 378 -8.40 -13.80 10.02
CA VAL A 378 -6.94 -13.91 10.08
C VAL A 378 -6.35 -12.55 9.71
N ILE A 379 -5.49 -12.01 10.56
CA ILE A 379 -4.81 -10.74 10.34
C ILE A 379 -3.31 -11.01 10.41
N ILE A 380 -2.59 -10.59 9.39
CA ILE A 380 -1.14 -10.77 9.30
C ILE A 380 -0.45 -9.93 10.37
N VAL A 381 0.55 -10.49 11.03
CA VAL A 381 1.47 -9.76 11.90
C VAL A 381 2.79 -9.62 11.15
N ASP A 382 3.22 -8.39 10.98
CA ASP A 382 4.54 -8.10 10.44
C ASP A 382 5.60 -8.48 11.47
N GLN A 383 6.41 -9.48 11.15
CA GLN A 383 7.43 -10.00 12.08
C GLN A 383 8.48 -8.95 12.48
N HIS A 384 8.77 -7.99 11.60
CA HIS A 384 9.77 -6.95 11.86
C HIS A 384 9.23 -5.82 12.73
N THR A 385 7.98 -5.43 12.49
CA THR A 385 7.36 -4.33 13.21
C THR A 385 6.53 -4.81 14.39
N GLY A 386 6.09 -6.07 14.39
CA GLY A 386 5.14 -6.61 15.34
C GLY A 386 3.73 -6.06 15.17
N ARG A 387 3.44 -5.37 14.06
CA ARG A 387 2.16 -4.71 13.79
C ARG A 387 1.25 -5.57 12.96
N THR A 388 -0.04 -5.41 13.18
CA THR A 388 -1.08 -6.04 12.38
C THR A 388 -1.24 -5.33 11.04
N LYS A 389 -1.35 -6.10 9.96
CA LYS A 389 -1.64 -5.61 8.61
C LYS A 389 -3.06 -6.03 8.22
N GLU A 390 -4.06 -5.27 8.65
CA GLU A 390 -5.48 -5.64 8.47
C GLU A 390 -5.93 -5.71 7.01
N SER A 391 -5.35 -4.89 6.14
CA SER A 391 -5.67 -4.82 4.72
C SER A 391 -4.87 -5.79 3.85
N SER A 392 -3.85 -6.48 4.40
CA SER A 392 -2.97 -7.37 3.67
C SER A 392 -3.43 -8.82 3.75
N ARG A 393 -3.17 -9.57 2.68
CA ARG A 393 -3.41 -11.04 2.60
C ARG A 393 -2.22 -11.70 1.93
N TRP A 394 -1.84 -12.90 2.40
CA TRP A 394 -0.88 -13.71 1.66
C TRP A 394 -1.50 -14.20 0.35
N GLU A 395 -0.68 -14.26 -0.68
CA GLU A 395 -1.09 -14.65 -2.02
C GLU A 395 -1.11 -16.17 -2.24
N HIS A 396 -1.49 -16.55 -3.45
CA HIS A 396 -1.45 -17.92 -3.98
C HIS A 396 -2.24 -18.96 -3.18
N GLY A 397 -3.21 -18.53 -2.33
CA GLY A 397 -4.03 -19.42 -1.54
C GLY A 397 -3.52 -19.68 -0.11
N LEU A 398 -2.36 -19.14 0.28
CA LEU A 398 -1.80 -19.32 1.61
C LEU A 398 -2.72 -18.73 2.69
N HIS A 399 -3.24 -17.53 2.47
CA HIS A 399 -4.15 -16.91 3.43
C HIS A 399 -5.42 -17.73 3.64
N THR A 400 -6.00 -18.27 2.53
CA THR A 400 -7.14 -19.18 2.58
C THR A 400 -6.81 -20.49 3.30
N ALA A 401 -5.59 -21.03 3.09
CA ALA A 401 -5.13 -22.21 3.81
C ALA A 401 -5.08 -21.96 5.33
N ILE A 402 -4.59 -20.79 5.76
CA ILE A 402 -4.53 -20.38 7.16
C ILE A 402 -5.94 -20.12 7.72
N GLU A 403 -6.82 -19.43 6.98
CA GLU A 403 -8.22 -19.24 7.37
C GLU A 403 -8.92 -20.59 7.63
N VAL A 404 -8.69 -21.58 6.74
CA VAL A 404 -9.25 -22.93 6.88
C VAL A 404 -8.56 -23.70 8.00
N LYS A 405 -7.25 -23.57 8.19
CA LYS A 405 -6.50 -24.12 9.35
C LYS A 405 -7.14 -23.67 10.66
N GLU A 406 -7.42 -22.38 10.80
CA GLU A 406 -7.98 -21.78 12.02
C GLU A 406 -9.51 -21.87 12.11
N ASN A 407 -10.17 -22.57 11.18
CA ASN A 407 -11.64 -22.71 11.11
C ASN A 407 -12.38 -21.36 11.02
N VAL A 408 -11.76 -20.37 10.39
CA VAL A 408 -12.35 -19.08 10.11
C VAL A 408 -13.05 -19.12 8.73
N ALA A 409 -14.02 -18.23 8.52
CA ALA A 409 -14.70 -18.14 7.24
C ALA A 409 -13.70 -17.71 6.14
N ALA A 410 -13.32 -18.65 5.28
CA ALA A 410 -12.42 -18.38 4.18
C ALA A 410 -13.07 -17.42 3.18
N LYS A 411 -12.42 -16.29 2.92
CA LYS A 411 -12.79 -15.42 1.81
C LYS A 411 -12.13 -15.97 0.55
N SER A 412 -12.84 -15.87 -0.59
CA SER A 412 -12.27 -16.29 -1.87
C SER A 412 -10.98 -15.52 -2.16
N ASP A 413 -9.92 -16.25 -2.51
CA ASP A 413 -8.73 -15.62 -3.07
C ASP A 413 -9.12 -14.89 -4.36
N SER A 414 -8.78 -13.65 -4.40
CA SER A 414 -8.87 -12.87 -5.61
C SER A 414 -7.46 -12.75 -6.18
N ASP A 415 -7.29 -13.21 -7.40
CA ASP A 415 -6.04 -12.92 -8.13
C ASP A 415 -5.79 -11.42 -8.16
N GLY A 416 -4.54 -10.97 -8.01
CA GLY A 416 -4.18 -9.54 -8.06
C GLY A 416 -4.67 -8.84 -9.33
N MET A 417 -5.31 -7.69 -9.23
CA MET A 417 -5.82 -6.93 -10.37
C MET A 417 -4.86 -5.81 -10.80
N ALA A 418 -4.16 -5.21 -9.84
CA ALA A 418 -3.19 -4.17 -10.10
C ALA A 418 -1.99 -4.34 -9.15
N VAL A 419 -0.79 -4.12 -9.66
CA VAL A 419 0.47 -4.34 -8.96
C VAL A 419 1.44 -3.21 -9.27
N ILE A 420 2.14 -2.71 -8.25
CA ILE A 420 3.26 -1.79 -8.42
C ILE A 420 4.28 -2.00 -7.30
N SER A 421 5.58 -1.92 -7.62
CA SER A 421 6.61 -1.84 -6.59
C SER A 421 6.69 -0.42 -6.03
N LEU A 422 7.11 -0.28 -4.78
CA LEU A 422 7.35 1.05 -4.19
C LEU A 422 8.37 1.85 -5.01
N LYS A 423 9.40 1.19 -5.54
CA LYS A 423 10.36 1.81 -6.45
C LYS A 423 9.69 2.54 -7.62
N ASN A 424 8.82 1.83 -8.34
CA ASN A 424 8.15 2.40 -9.50
C ASN A 424 7.05 3.40 -9.11
N TYR A 425 6.45 3.25 -7.94
CA TYR A 425 5.54 4.24 -7.41
C TYR A 425 6.24 5.57 -7.13
N PHE A 426 7.39 5.57 -6.43
CA PHE A 426 8.14 6.79 -6.16
C PHE A 426 8.71 7.46 -7.43
N ARG A 427 8.94 6.70 -8.49
CA ARG A 427 9.35 7.25 -9.80
C ARG A 427 8.26 8.02 -10.55
N LEU A 428 7.01 7.94 -10.08
CA LEU A 428 5.92 8.76 -10.63
C LEU A 428 6.05 10.22 -10.21
N TYR A 429 6.72 10.49 -9.10
CA TYR A 429 6.91 11.85 -8.59
C TYR A 429 7.96 12.60 -9.39
N ASN A 430 7.68 13.88 -9.68
CA ASN A 430 8.65 14.78 -10.30
C ASN A 430 9.85 15.00 -9.39
N LYS A 431 9.62 15.06 -8.08
CA LYS A 431 10.65 15.19 -7.06
C LYS A 431 10.34 14.29 -5.85
N CYS A 432 11.37 13.63 -5.34
CA CYS A 432 11.26 12.80 -4.15
C CYS A 432 12.43 13.11 -3.22
N SER A 433 12.14 13.15 -1.93
CA SER A 433 13.15 13.25 -0.87
C SER A 433 12.67 12.53 0.37
N GLY A 434 13.52 12.39 1.37
CA GLY A 434 13.08 11.81 2.62
C GLY A 434 14.14 11.86 3.69
N MET A 435 13.76 11.43 4.88
CA MET A 435 14.60 11.52 6.05
C MET A 435 14.47 10.28 6.93
N SER A 436 15.58 9.87 7.55
CA SER A 436 15.61 8.84 8.59
C SER A 436 16.83 9.00 9.48
N GLY A 437 16.90 8.24 10.56
CA GLY A 437 18.06 8.20 11.47
C GLY A 437 19.18 7.28 11.01
N THR A 438 19.02 6.51 9.94
CA THR A 438 19.91 5.40 9.55
C THR A 438 20.02 5.20 8.03
N ILE A 439 20.23 6.29 7.29
CA ILE A 439 20.29 6.30 5.82
C ILE A 439 21.66 5.89 5.28
N MET A 440 22.74 6.30 5.94
CA MET A 440 24.08 6.15 5.37
C MET A 440 24.49 4.70 5.15
N THR A 441 23.93 3.77 5.91
CA THR A 441 24.16 2.32 5.73
C THR A 441 23.58 1.78 4.42
N VAL A 442 22.57 2.44 3.87
CA VAL A 442 21.85 2.05 2.64
C VAL A 442 21.96 3.10 1.54
N ALA A 443 22.90 4.07 1.69
CA ALA A 443 23.03 5.20 0.78
C ALA A 443 23.29 4.78 -0.68
N GLU A 444 24.09 3.74 -0.90
CA GLU A 444 24.38 3.24 -2.23
C GLU A 444 23.15 2.60 -2.88
N GLU A 445 22.37 1.86 -2.11
CA GLU A 445 21.11 1.26 -2.58
C GLU A 445 20.08 2.34 -2.95
N LEU A 446 19.90 3.36 -2.12
CA LEU A 446 19.01 4.49 -2.39
C LEU A 446 19.41 5.23 -3.68
N LYS A 447 20.70 5.39 -3.92
CA LYS A 447 21.21 6.01 -5.15
C LYS A 447 20.95 5.13 -6.38
N GLN A 448 21.26 3.84 -6.30
CA GLN A 448 21.12 2.93 -7.45
C GLN A 448 19.67 2.63 -7.79
N VAL A 449 18.82 2.43 -6.78
CA VAL A 449 17.41 2.02 -6.96
C VAL A 449 16.50 3.21 -7.21
N TYR A 450 16.65 4.28 -6.42
CA TYR A 450 15.72 5.43 -6.42
C TYR A 450 16.34 6.71 -7.02
N GLY A 451 17.63 6.74 -7.28
CA GLY A 451 18.34 7.94 -7.72
C GLY A 451 18.57 8.98 -6.62
N LEU A 452 18.31 8.62 -5.35
CA LEU A 452 18.41 9.52 -4.22
C LEU A 452 19.84 9.60 -3.68
N HIS A 453 20.42 10.77 -3.74
CA HIS A 453 21.69 11.05 -3.08
C HIS A 453 21.49 11.21 -1.58
N SER A 454 22.39 10.66 -0.77
CA SER A 454 22.28 10.66 0.69
C SER A 454 23.27 11.64 1.34
N VAL A 455 22.83 12.28 2.42
CA VAL A 455 23.65 13.18 3.22
C VAL A 455 23.35 12.98 4.70
N SER A 456 24.39 13.03 5.55
CA SER A 456 24.23 13.01 7.00
C SER A 456 24.38 14.41 7.57
N ILE A 457 23.42 14.84 8.38
CA ILE A 457 23.39 16.12 9.08
C ILE A 457 23.93 15.91 10.50
N PRO A 458 24.85 16.74 10.98
CA PRO A 458 25.35 16.64 12.35
C PRO A 458 24.22 16.88 13.38
N THR A 459 24.37 16.34 14.57
CA THR A 459 23.44 16.58 15.68
C THR A 459 23.66 17.97 16.27
N HIS A 460 22.58 18.63 16.71
CA HIS A 460 22.64 19.95 17.35
C HIS A 460 23.50 19.94 18.62
N ALA A 461 23.29 18.92 19.47
CA ALA A 461 24.14 18.69 20.65
C ALA A 461 25.01 17.46 20.45
N PRO A 462 26.25 17.46 20.99
CA PRO A 462 27.13 16.30 20.91
C PRO A 462 26.50 15.05 21.54
N ARG A 463 26.60 13.93 20.83
CA ARG A 463 26.11 12.64 21.33
C ARG A 463 27.04 12.10 22.41
N ILE A 464 26.50 11.95 23.64
CA ILE A 464 27.26 11.45 24.81
C ILE A 464 26.88 10.04 25.22
N ARG A 465 25.99 9.37 24.45
CA ARG A 465 25.59 7.95 24.64
C ARG A 465 26.82 7.06 24.58
N LYS A 466 26.85 6.05 25.48
CA LYS A 466 27.89 5.01 25.52
C LYS A 466 27.37 3.73 24.89
N ASP A 467 27.87 3.40 23.72
CA ASP A 467 27.57 2.14 23.04
C ASP A 467 28.59 1.09 23.53
N LEU A 468 28.10 0.11 24.32
CA LEU A 468 28.94 -0.93 24.91
C LEU A 468 29.19 -2.06 23.88
N THR A 469 30.28 -2.79 24.09
CA THR A 469 30.68 -3.89 23.21
C THR A 469 29.65 -5.01 23.23
N LEU A 470 29.39 -5.61 22.05
CA LEU A 470 28.54 -6.77 21.89
C LEU A 470 29.01 -7.91 22.82
N LYS A 471 28.05 -8.51 23.54
CA LYS A 471 28.27 -9.68 24.37
C LYS A 471 27.84 -10.95 23.64
N VAL A 472 28.72 -11.95 23.60
CA VAL A 472 28.46 -13.22 22.90
C VAL A 472 28.61 -14.37 23.88
N TYR A 473 27.62 -15.27 23.89
CA TYR A 473 27.54 -16.42 24.77
C TYR A 473 27.49 -17.74 23.99
N LYS A 474 27.96 -18.86 24.63
CA LYS A 474 27.91 -20.16 23.99
C LYS A 474 26.52 -20.68 23.72
N THR A 475 25.55 -20.35 24.63
CA THR A 475 24.19 -20.87 24.56
C THR A 475 23.17 -19.77 24.77
N LYS A 476 21.96 -19.94 24.24
CA LYS A 476 20.81 -19.05 24.49
C LYS A 476 20.53 -18.91 26.00
N ASN A 477 20.61 -20.01 26.76
CA ASN A 477 20.37 -19.99 28.21
C ASN A 477 21.38 -19.11 28.95
N SER A 478 22.65 -19.19 28.62
CA SER A 478 23.71 -18.36 29.23
C SER A 478 23.53 -16.89 28.86
N LYS A 479 23.16 -16.61 27.61
CA LYS A 479 22.77 -15.27 27.13
C LYS A 479 21.61 -14.71 27.94
N ASP A 480 20.54 -15.48 28.10
CA ASP A 480 19.33 -15.05 28.80
C ASP A 480 19.57 -14.72 30.27
N LYS A 481 20.36 -15.54 30.95
CA LYS A 481 20.81 -15.25 32.32
C LYS A 481 21.63 -13.96 32.42
N ALA A 482 22.46 -13.69 31.42
CA ALA A 482 23.26 -12.47 31.36
C ALA A 482 22.40 -11.23 31.11
N ILE A 483 21.39 -11.31 30.25
CA ILE A 483 20.40 -10.24 30.02
C ILE A 483 19.66 -9.91 31.31
N VAL A 484 19.13 -10.91 32.02
CA VAL A 484 18.43 -10.72 33.30
C VAL A 484 19.34 -10.08 34.34
N LYS A 485 20.58 -10.55 34.45
CA LYS A 485 21.59 -9.97 35.35
C LYS A 485 21.89 -8.51 35.04
N GLU A 486 22.02 -8.15 33.77
CA GLU A 486 22.25 -6.76 33.37
C GLU A 486 21.04 -5.88 33.70
N ILE A 487 19.81 -6.37 33.46
CA ILE A 487 18.58 -5.66 33.83
C ILE A 487 18.51 -5.43 35.34
N GLN A 488 18.87 -6.45 36.16
CA GLN A 488 18.94 -6.32 37.62
C GLN A 488 19.95 -5.24 38.04
N SER A 489 21.17 -5.27 37.47
CA SER A 489 22.20 -4.26 37.75
C SER A 489 21.77 -2.83 37.41
N LEU A 490 21.07 -2.64 36.29
CA LEU A 490 20.56 -1.35 35.87
C LEU A 490 19.35 -0.89 36.72
N LYS A 491 18.51 -1.83 37.14
CA LYS A 491 17.38 -1.59 38.07
C LYS A 491 17.86 -1.12 39.43
N GLU A 492 18.93 -1.73 39.98
CA GLU A 492 19.56 -1.29 41.21
C GLU A 492 20.03 0.18 41.14
N LYS A 493 20.48 0.62 39.96
CA LYS A 493 20.85 2.01 39.66
C LYS A 493 19.62 2.89 39.37
N LYS A 494 18.40 2.36 39.43
CA LYS A 494 17.14 3.02 39.14
C LYS A 494 17.07 3.66 37.74
N ARG A 495 17.87 3.18 36.78
CA ARG A 495 17.85 3.68 35.42
C ARG A 495 16.62 3.20 34.69
N PRO A 496 16.02 4.00 33.78
CA PRO A 496 15.02 3.52 32.82
C PRO A 496 15.69 2.54 31.84
N ILE A 497 15.00 1.43 31.55
CA ILE A 497 15.52 0.34 30.70
C ILE A 497 14.53 0.08 29.58
N LEU A 498 15.03 0.08 28.34
CA LEU A 498 14.31 -0.37 27.17
C LEU A 498 14.98 -1.65 26.65
N VAL A 499 14.23 -2.74 26.60
CA VAL A 499 14.68 -4.02 26.06
C VAL A 499 14.07 -4.21 24.69
N GLY A 500 14.88 -4.27 23.66
CA GLY A 500 14.48 -4.52 22.26
C GLY A 500 14.72 -5.97 21.86
N SER A 501 13.71 -6.62 21.31
CA SER A 501 13.72 -8.01 20.88
C SER A 501 13.47 -8.12 19.38
N ILE A 502 13.92 -9.19 18.73
CA ILE A 502 13.76 -9.43 17.30
C ILE A 502 12.33 -9.82 16.91
N SER A 503 11.53 -10.32 17.86
CA SER A 503 10.17 -10.77 17.60
C SER A 503 9.30 -10.65 18.85
N ILE A 504 7.98 -10.71 18.65
CA ILE A 504 7.00 -10.77 19.74
C ILE A 504 7.23 -11.98 20.63
N MET A 505 7.47 -13.14 20.02
CA MET A 505 7.77 -14.37 20.77
C MET A 505 8.99 -14.18 21.68
N ARG A 506 10.06 -13.58 21.14
CA ARG A 506 11.26 -13.29 21.94
C ARG A 506 10.98 -12.30 23.07
N THR A 507 10.13 -11.32 22.85
CA THR A 507 9.67 -10.37 23.87
C THR A 507 8.95 -11.11 25.01
N HIS A 508 8.06 -12.05 24.69
CA HIS A 508 7.36 -12.85 25.69
C HIS A 508 8.29 -13.82 26.45
N GLU A 509 9.26 -14.45 25.77
CA GLU A 509 10.27 -15.26 26.45
C GLU A 509 11.03 -14.45 27.51
N VAL A 510 11.52 -13.27 27.13
CA VAL A 510 12.21 -12.37 28.06
C VAL A 510 11.30 -11.91 29.19
N SER A 511 10.02 -11.62 28.88
CA SER A 511 9.01 -11.28 29.90
C SER A 511 8.82 -12.41 30.91
N GLN A 512 8.75 -13.67 30.46
CA GLN A 512 8.65 -14.83 31.36
C GLN A 512 9.88 -14.96 32.26
N LEU A 513 11.09 -14.76 31.72
CA LEU A 513 12.33 -14.78 32.51
C LEU A 513 12.32 -13.70 33.59
N LEU A 514 11.88 -12.49 33.27
CA LEU A 514 11.78 -11.40 34.25
C LEU A 514 10.71 -11.67 35.30
N ASN A 515 9.57 -12.26 34.95
CA ASN A 515 8.53 -12.67 35.88
C ASN A 515 9.03 -13.73 36.87
N ASN A 516 9.81 -14.71 36.40
CA ASN A 516 10.40 -15.74 37.27
C ASN A 516 11.35 -15.14 38.32
N GLU A 517 11.99 -14.01 38.01
CA GLU A 517 12.87 -13.25 38.91
C GLU A 517 12.11 -12.14 39.69
N ASN A 518 10.78 -12.08 39.60
CA ASN A 518 9.94 -11.05 40.21
C ASN A 518 10.34 -9.60 39.81
N ILE A 519 10.75 -9.40 38.56
CA ILE A 519 11.09 -8.10 38.01
C ILE A 519 9.86 -7.51 37.33
N SER A 520 9.25 -6.48 37.93
CA SER A 520 8.12 -5.75 37.33
C SER A 520 8.55 -5.01 36.06
N HIS A 521 7.83 -5.20 34.97
CA HIS A 521 8.09 -4.61 33.67
C HIS A 521 6.79 -4.41 32.88
N ILE A 522 6.84 -3.62 31.80
CA ILE A 522 5.73 -3.40 30.87
C ILE A 522 6.12 -4.01 29.54
N VAL A 523 5.24 -4.78 28.94
CA VAL A 523 5.40 -5.31 27.57
C VAL A 523 4.62 -4.43 26.62
N LEU A 524 5.30 -3.93 25.60
CA LEU A 524 4.71 -3.20 24.48
C LEU A 524 4.41 -4.22 23.40
N ASP A 525 3.14 -4.55 23.29
CA ASP A 525 2.67 -5.54 22.35
C ASP A 525 1.84 -4.83 21.25
N ALA A 526 1.92 -5.36 20.03
CA ALA A 526 1.32 -4.78 18.81
C ALA A 526 -0.22 -4.68 18.84
N LYS A 527 -0.87 -5.24 19.85
CA LYS A 527 -2.34 -5.29 19.96
C LYS A 527 -2.98 -3.95 20.39
N SER A 528 -2.19 -2.90 20.66
CA SER A 528 -2.75 -1.67 21.19
C SER A 528 -1.94 -0.44 20.79
N GLU A 529 -2.06 -0.01 19.53
CA GLU A 529 -1.38 1.21 19.03
C GLU A 529 -1.72 2.46 19.83
N GLU A 530 -2.98 2.62 20.26
CA GLU A 530 -3.40 3.75 21.11
C GLU A 530 -2.73 3.75 22.50
N LYS A 531 -2.42 2.57 23.05
CA LYS A 531 -1.71 2.43 24.31
C LYS A 531 -0.20 2.57 24.16
N GLU A 532 0.32 2.40 22.95
CA GLU A 532 1.75 2.46 22.66
C GLU A 532 2.36 3.81 23.07
N ALA A 533 1.75 4.91 22.65
CA ALA A 533 2.22 6.25 23.00
C ALA A 533 2.22 6.50 24.51
N ALA A 534 1.18 6.05 25.21
CA ALA A 534 1.06 6.18 26.66
C ALA A 534 2.14 5.36 27.40
N VAL A 535 2.43 4.15 26.94
CA VAL A 535 3.49 3.29 27.53
C VAL A 535 4.87 3.89 27.28
N ILE A 536 5.13 4.39 26.05
CA ILE A 536 6.40 5.01 25.69
C ILE A 536 6.65 6.28 26.48
N SER A 537 5.62 7.07 26.74
CA SER A 537 5.75 8.27 27.58
C SER A 537 6.22 7.95 29.00
N GLN A 538 5.96 6.74 29.48
CA GLN A 538 6.39 6.26 30.80
C GLN A 538 7.78 5.59 30.76
N ALA A 539 8.24 5.12 29.63
CA ALA A 539 9.50 4.40 29.48
C ALA A 539 10.76 5.23 29.87
N GLY A 540 10.64 6.54 29.89
CA GLY A 540 11.71 7.46 30.30
C GLY A 540 11.75 7.81 31.81
N LYS A 541 10.83 7.28 32.63
CA LYS A 541 10.79 7.50 34.05
C LYS A 541 11.78 6.60 34.80
N GLU A 542 12.15 7.00 36.00
CA GLU A 542 13.07 6.22 36.83
C GLU A 542 12.51 4.83 37.11
N ASN A 543 13.39 3.84 37.13
CA ASN A 543 13.09 2.45 37.41
C ASN A 543 12.02 1.80 36.49
N SER A 544 11.69 2.44 35.33
CA SER A 544 10.83 1.81 34.33
C SER A 544 11.60 0.73 33.55
N ILE A 545 10.97 -0.40 33.32
CA ILE A 545 11.49 -1.47 32.45
C ILE A 545 10.43 -1.73 31.40
N THR A 546 10.77 -1.46 30.14
CA THR A 546 9.86 -1.62 29.00
C THR A 546 10.46 -2.63 28.03
N LEU A 547 9.70 -3.67 27.72
CA LEU A 547 10.06 -4.65 26.68
C LEU A 547 9.28 -4.32 25.42
N SER A 548 9.94 -4.36 24.28
CA SER A 548 9.30 -4.09 22.98
C SER A 548 10.01 -4.85 21.86
N THR A 549 9.34 -5.00 20.73
CA THR A 549 10.06 -5.28 19.48
C THR A 549 10.86 -4.04 19.06
N SER A 550 11.85 -4.20 18.18
CA SER A 550 12.71 -3.11 17.72
C SER A 550 11.96 -1.93 17.12
N MET A 551 10.83 -2.21 16.51
CA MET A 551 10.03 -1.24 15.75
C MET A 551 8.93 -0.59 16.57
N ALA A 552 8.56 -1.19 17.71
CA ALA A 552 7.54 -0.61 18.59
C ALA A 552 8.00 0.78 19.09
N GLY A 553 7.09 1.73 19.04
CA GLY A 553 7.37 3.12 19.39
C GLY A 553 8.25 3.87 18.37
N ARG A 554 8.46 3.36 17.17
CA ARG A 554 9.19 4.07 16.12
C ARG A 554 8.51 5.41 15.83
N GLY A 555 9.32 6.48 15.67
CA GLY A 555 8.82 7.83 15.48
C GLY A 555 8.30 8.51 16.76
N THR A 556 8.19 7.79 17.90
CA THR A 556 7.78 8.36 19.19
C THR A 556 9.00 8.65 20.07
N ASP A 557 9.00 9.80 20.71
CA ASP A 557 10.10 10.24 21.55
C ASP A 557 9.94 9.77 23.01
N ILE A 558 11.02 9.16 23.56
CA ILE A 558 11.08 8.78 24.97
C ILE A 558 11.64 9.96 25.76
N LYS A 559 10.78 10.71 26.44
CA LYS A 559 11.19 11.86 27.25
C LYS A 559 11.72 11.40 28.60
N LEU A 560 12.97 11.74 28.88
CA LEU A 560 13.58 11.44 30.16
C LEU A 560 13.18 12.47 31.23
N SER A 561 12.89 11.99 32.45
CA SER A 561 12.78 12.85 33.61
C SER A 561 14.16 13.43 33.96
N SER A 562 14.20 14.54 34.69
CA SER A 562 15.46 15.15 35.16
C SER A 562 16.29 14.16 35.98
N GLN A 563 15.63 13.38 36.83
CA GLN A 563 16.26 12.36 37.66
C GLN A 563 16.83 11.20 36.81
N SER A 564 16.09 10.76 35.81
CA SER A 564 16.58 9.73 34.86
C SER A 564 17.86 10.17 34.12
N LYS A 565 17.97 11.46 33.77
CA LYS A 565 19.19 12.02 33.17
C LYS A 565 20.40 11.97 34.12
N GLU A 566 20.19 12.32 35.39
CA GLU A 566 21.23 12.27 36.43
C GLU A 566 21.69 10.83 36.70
N LEU A 567 20.80 9.86 36.61
CA LEU A 567 21.10 8.43 36.79
C LEU A 567 21.84 7.80 35.59
N GLY A 568 22.15 8.56 34.55
CA GLY A 568 22.86 8.09 33.36
C GLY A 568 21.97 7.82 32.16
N GLY A 569 20.71 8.29 32.18
CA GLY A 569 19.75 8.22 31.06
C GLY A 569 19.23 6.82 30.76
N LEU A 570 18.57 6.70 29.62
CA LEU A 570 17.98 5.45 29.14
C LEU A 570 19.07 4.40 28.85
N ALA A 571 18.88 3.20 29.41
CA ALA A 571 19.67 2.02 29.06
C ALA A 571 18.89 1.19 28.02
N VAL A 572 19.50 0.97 26.86
CA VAL A 572 18.95 0.12 25.81
C VAL A 572 19.64 -1.22 25.81
N ILE A 573 18.87 -2.30 25.85
CA ILE A 573 19.34 -3.68 25.79
C ILE A 573 18.77 -4.33 24.54
N GLY A 574 19.63 -4.79 23.61
CA GLY A 574 19.26 -5.65 22.50
C GLY A 574 19.39 -7.12 22.90
N THR A 575 18.31 -7.90 22.84
CA THR A 575 18.36 -9.32 23.24
C THR A 575 19.01 -10.22 22.19
N ASP A 576 19.18 -9.71 21.00
CA ASP A 576 19.77 -10.37 19.82
C ASP A 576 20.36 -9.31 18.87
N LEU A 577 21.20 -9.70 17.91
CA LEU A 577 21.46 -8.88 16.73
C LEU A 577 20.30 -9.01 15.76
N PHE A 578 19.84 -7.88 15.24
CA PHE A 578 18.81 -7.89 14.22
C PHE A 578 19.37 -8.33 12.86
N GLU A 579 18.50 -8.58 11.91
CA GLU A 579 18.88 -8.99 10.55
C GLU A 579 19.64 -7.88 9.78
N SER A 580 19.52 -6.64 10.26
CA SER A 580 20.22 -5.47 9.71
C SER A 580 20.84 -4.63 10.82
N SER A 581 22.09 -4.21 10.61
CA SER A 581 22.81 -3.27 11.47
C SER A 581 22.09 -1.92 11.61
N ARG A 582 21.29 -1.56 10.62
CA ARG A 582 20.46 -0.37 10.61
C ARG A 582 19.38 -0.43 11.71
N VAL A 583 18.73 -1.58 11.88
CA VAL A 583 17.74 -1.79 12.95
C VAL A 583 18.38 -1.72 14.31
N ASP A 584 19.61 -2.27 14.48
CA ASP A 584 20.38 -2.10 15.70
C ASP A 584 20.66 -0.62 16.00
N GLN A 585 21.03 0.17 14.97
CA GLN A 585 21.26 1.61 15.13
C GLN A 585 19.99 2.37 15.50
N GLN A 586 18.83 1.99 14.96
CA GLN A 586 17.55 2.58 15.33
C GLN A 586 17.21 2.30 16.79
N LEU A 587 17.42 1.06 17.26
CA LEU A 587 17.21 0.69 18.65
C LEU A 587 18.19 1.47 19.56
N LYS A 588 19.49 1.49 19.24
CA LYS A 588 20.48 2.32 19.94
C LYS A 588 20.06 3.80 19.98
N GLY A 589 19.48 4.30 18.88
CA GLY A 589 18.99 5.68 18.72
C GLY A 589 17.81 6.05 19.63
N ARG A 590 17.24 5.10 20.36
CA ARG A 590 16.26 5.39 21.39
C ARG A 590 16.86 6.11 22.59
N ALA A 591 18.16 5.89 22.88
CA ALA A 591 18.90 6.55 23.95
C ALA A 591 19.87 7.62 23.40
N GLY A 592 20.22 8.57 24.23
CA GLY A 592 21.20 9.62 23.92
C GLY A 592 20.71 10.64 22.89
N ARG A 593 19.46 11.07 22.99
CA ARG A 593 18.84 12.08 22.11
C ARG A 593 19.15 13.49 22.61
N GLN A 594 19.34 14.44 21.72
CA GLN A 594 19.55 15.87 22.04
C GLN A 594 20.58 16.11 23.15
N GLY A 595 21.69 15.35 23.13
CA GLY A 595 22.73 15.45 24.15
C GLY A 595 22.40 14.80 25.49
N ASP A 596 21.30 14.08 25.62
CA ASP A 596 20.97 13.33 26.84
C ASP A 596 21.94 12.16 27.06
N PRO A 597 22.25 11.79 28.28
CA PRO A 597 23.03 10.60 28.60
C PRO A 597 22.23 9.33 28.23
N GLY A 598 22.95 8.24 28.01
CA GLY A 598 22.35 6.94 27.73
C GLY A 598 23.41 5.88 27.51
N SER A 599 22.96 4.63 27.38
CA SER A 599 23.83 3.51 27.00
C SER A 599 23.11 2.49 26.18
N SER A 600 23.84 1.73 25.36
CA SER A 600 23.30 0.57 24.67
C SER A 600 24.20 -0.64 24.84
N GLN A 601 23.61 -1.83 24.94
CA GLN A 601 24.30 -3.10 24.96
C GLN A 601 23.51 -4.17 24.23
N PHE A 602 24.17 -4.96 23.39
CA PHE A 602 23.56 -6.07 22.67
C PHE A 602 24.15 -7.38 23.15
N PHE A 603 23.30 -8.44 23.12
CA PHE A 603 23.63 -9.78 23.55
C PHE A 603 23.36 -10.76 22.41
N CYS A 604 24.26 -11.71 22.20
CA CYS A 604 24.14 -12.78 21.22
C CYS A 604 24.53 -14.13 21.81
N SER A 605 24.13 -15.19 21.15
CA SER A 605 24.60 -16.55 21.40
C SER A 605 24.91 -17.29 20.09
N LEU A 606 25.63 -18.40 20.20
CA LEU A 606 25.86 -19.27 19.04
C LEU A 606 24.60 -19.98 18.55
N ASP A 607 23.58 -20.04 19.40
CA ASP A 607 22.27 -20.63 19.07
C ASP A 607 21.36 -19.64 18.32
N ASP A 608 21.75 -18.38 18.18
CA ASP A 608 20.92 -17.35 17.54
C ASP A 608 20.83 -17.60 16.02
N PHE A 609 19.65 -17.35 15.48
CA PHE A 609 19.35 -17.49 14.05
C PHE A 609 20.40 -16.82 13.13
N ILE A 610 20.95 -15.69 13.56
CA ILE A 610 21.89 -14.92 12.75
C ILE A 610 23.14 -15.74 12.37
N VAL A 611 23.58 -16.65 13.24
CA VAL A 611 24.75 -17.53 13.01
C VAL A 611 24.53 -18.44 11.79
N GLY A 612 23.27 -18.75 11.47
CA GLY A 612 22.88 -19.49 10.26
C GLY A 612 23.39 -18.88 8.97
N ASN A 613 23.63 -17.58 8.93
CA ASN A 613 24.04 -16.83 7.73
C ASN A 613 25.56 -16.83 7.46
N LEU A 614 26.35 -17.49 8.32
CA LEU A 614 27.77 -17.71 8.08
C LEU A 614 27.99 -18.82 7.02
N SER A 615 29.09 -18.69 6.27
CA SER A 615 29.58 -19.80 5.45
C SER A 615 29.95 -21.01 6.32
N LYS A 616 30.00 -22.20 5.74
CA LYS A 616 30.39 -23.40 6.48
C LYS A 616 31.77 -23.23 7.14
N ASP A 617 32.76 -22.72 6.42
CA ASP A 617 34.10 -22.51 6.93
C ASP A 617 34.15 -21.51 8.09
N ASP A 618 33.36 -20.41 8.01
CA ASP A 618 33.25 -19.44 9.09
C ASP A 618 32.53 -20.00 10.33
N LYS A 619 31.53 -20.88 10.15
CA LYS A 619 30.86 -21.57 11.25
C LYS A 619 31.81 -22.53 11.96
N ASP A 620 32.53 -23.36 11.22
CA ASP A 620 33.50 -24.29 11.76
C ASP A 620 34.59 -23.54 12.53
N ALA A 621 35.09 -22.43 11.99
CA ALA A 621 36.07 -21.58 12.66
C ALA A 621 35.52 -20.93 13.94
N LEU A 622 34.27 -20.48 13.92
CA LEU A 622 33.57 -19.90 15.08
C LEU A 622 33.41 -20.96 16.20
N ILE A 623 33.01 -22.17 15.86
CA ILE A 623 32.83 -23.27 16.80
C ILE A 623 34.21 -23.65 17.40
N GLU A 624 35.25 -23.79 16.58
CA GLU A 624 36.60 -24.08 17.03
C GLU A 624 37.12 -23.00 18.00
N GLU A 625 36.98 -21.72 17.65
CA GLU A 625 37.40 -20.61 18.51
C GLU A 625 36.62 -20.57 19.84
N SER A 626 35.30 -20.79 19.79
CA SER A 626 34.43 -20.83 20.99
C SER A 626 34.77 -22.00 21.92
N SER A 627 35.20 -23.13 21.38
CA SER A 627 35.58 -24.30 22.15
C SER A 627 36.87 -24.13 22.96
N ARG A 628 37.72 -23.21 22.54
CA ARG A 628 38.99 -22.88 23.23
C ARG A 628 38.80 -22.03 24.49
N ILE A 629 37.60 -21.52 24.71
CA ILE A 629 37.26 -20.66 25.83
C ILE A 629 36.43 -21.47 26.82
N ASP A 630 36.88 -21.63 28.06
CA ASP A 630 36.15 -22.39 29.06
C ASP A 630 34.94 -21.66 29.63
N ASN A 631 34.88 -20.32 29.51
CA ASN A 631 33.77 -19.52 30.01
C ASN A 631 32.57 -19.51 29.05
N ASP A 632 31.37 -19.31 29.59
CA ASP A 632 30.14 -19.11 28.82
C ASP A 632 30.14 -17.74 28.05
N ASP A 633 30.70 -16.67 28.61
CA ASP A 633 30.99 -15.42 27.93
C ASP A 633 32.22 -15.59 27.03
N ILE A 634 31.99 -15.60 25.73
CA ILE A 634 32.99 -15.79 24.68
C ILE A 634 33.23 -14.50 23.88
N SER A 635 32.99 -13.34 24.45
CA SER A 635 32.99 -12.00 23.79
C SER A 635 34.40 -11.54 23.37
N THR A 636 35.12 -12.35 22.59
CA THR A 636 36.40 -11.93 22.00
C THR A 636 36.19 -11.09 20.73
N PRO A 637 37.15 -10.20 20.38
CA PRO A 637 37.02 -9.41 19.15
C PRO A 637 36.82 -10.27 17.88
N ARG A 638 37.39 -11.46 17.86
CA ARG A 638 37.32 -12.37 16.72
C ARG A 638 35.94 -13.02 16.62
N ILE A 639 35.39 -13.49 17.72
CA ILE A 639 34.02 -14.05 17.77
C ILE A 639 32.99 -12.97 17.47
N ILE A 640 33.14 -11.77 18.03
CA ILE A 640 32.29 -10.60 17.68
C ILE A 640 32.37 -10.32 16.17
N GLY A 641 33.55 -10.41 15.56
CA GLY A 641 33.75 -10.27 14.12
C GLY A 641 32.93 -11.25 13.30
N TYR A 642 32.83 -12.53 13.71
CA TYR A 642 31.98 -13.52 13.06
C TYR A 642 30.49 -13.19 13.18
N MET A 643 30.04 -12.73 14.34
CA MET A 643 28.64 -12.35 14.55
C MET A 643 28.24 -11.17 13.64
N LEU A 644 29.09 -10.15 13.55
CA LEU A 644 28.87 -9.01 12.65
C LEU A 644 28.94 -9.42 11.17
N LYS A 645 29.82 -10.35 10.81
CA LYS A 645 29.89 -10.90 9.45
C LYS A 645 28.62 -11.68 9.09
N ALA A 646 28.05 -12.40 10.05
CA ALA A 646 26.77 -13.09 9.86
C ALA A 646 25.63 -12.10 9.54
N GLN A 647 25.58 -10.99 10.24
CA GLN A 647 24.64 -9.90 10.00
C GLN A 647 24.85 -9.26 8.60
N GLU A 648 26.10 -8.95 8.25
CA GLU A 648 26.44 -8.41 6.93
C GLU A 648 26.04 -9.37 5.78
N ASN A 649 26.24 -10.68 5.96
CA ASN A 649 25.83 -11.67 4.97
C ASN A 649 24.29 -11.68 4.78
N ARG A 650 23.54 -11.54 5.88
CA ARG A 650 22.08 -11.44 5.84
C ARG A 650 21.61 -10.19 5.12
N GLU A 651 22.21 -9.04 5.41
CA GLU A 651 21.94 -7.79 4.68
C GLU A 651 22.22 -7.92 3.18
N LYS A 652 23.35 -8.52 2.79
CA LYS A 652 23.69 -8.80 1.38
C LYS A 652 22.69 -9.71 0.70
N TYR A 653 22.16 -10.69 1.42
CA TYR A 653 21.11 -11.57 0.91
C TYR A 653 19.84 -10.79 0.58
N PHE A 654 19.32 -10.00 1.53
CA PHE A 654 18.14 -9.17 1.30
C PHE A 654 18.35 -8.13 0.20
N TYR A 655 19.51 -7.49 0.17
CA TYR A 655 19.85 -6.56 -0.91
C TYR A 655 19.75 -7.22 -2.29
N LYS A 656 20.27 -8.43 -2.44
CA LYS A 656 20.15 -9.18 -3.71
C LYS A 656 18.71 -9.53 -4.04
N GLN A 657 17.89 -9.87 -3.05
CA GLN A 657 16.47 -10.15 -3.27
C GLN A 657 15.73 -8.89 -3.73
N ARG A 658 15.95 -7.75 -3.07
CA ARG A 658 15.37 -6.47 -3.50
C ARG A 658 15.80 -6.06 -4.91
N GLN A 659 17.09 -6.24 -5.24
CA GLN A 659 17.57 -6.01 -6.60
C GLN A 659 16.86 -6.89 -7.62
N LYS A 660 16.67 -8.18 -7.33
CA LYS A 660 15.98 -9.11 -8.22
C LYS A 660 14.53 -8.72 -8.44
N THR A 661 13.82 -8.35 -7.37
CA THR A 661 12.43 -7.85 -7.44
C THR A 661 12.36 -6.54 -8.24
N ALA A 662 13.28 -5.61 -7.97
CA ALA A 662 13.36 -4.33 -8.67
C ALA A 662 13.64 -4.49 -10.17
N LEU A 663 14.52 -5.40 -10.55
CA LEU A 663 14.81 -5.69 -11.97
C LEU A 663 13.59 -6.28 -12.69
N LYS A 664 12.87 -7.20 -12.07
CA LYS A 664 11.64 -7.76 -12.64
C LYS A 664 10.60 -6.67 -12.92
N ASP A 665 10.40 -5.78 -11.96
CA ASP A 665 9.42 -4.70 -12.09
C ASP A 665 9.87 -3.63 -13.09
N ASP A 666 11.18 -3.35 -13.21
CA ASP A 666 11.72 -2.43 -14.22
C ASP A 666 11.46 -2.87 -15.65
N ILE A 667 11.47 -4.18 -15.88
CA ILE A 667 11.17 -4.77 -17.20
C ILE A 667 9.68 -4.56 -17.55
N ILE A 668 8.80 -4.67 -16.57
CA ILE A 668 7.35 -4.53 -16.77
C ILE A 668 6.93 -3.05 -16.78
N ALA A 669 7.66 -2.16 -16.11
CA ALA A 669 7.28 -0.76 -15.90
C ALA A 669 6.97 0.03 -17.19
N PRO A 670 7.73 -0.07 -18.30
CA PRO A 670 7.40 0.63 -19.54
C PRO A 670 6.06 0.18 -20.13
N HIS A 671 5.80 -1.14 -20.10
CA HIS A 671 4.53 -1.71 -20.56
C HIS A 671 3.37 -1.29 -19.67
N ARG A 672 3.59 -1.25 -18.34
CA ARG A 672 2.60 -0.77 -17.37
C ARG A 672 2.22 0.69 -17.65
N ARG A 673 3.21 1.56 -17.86
CA ARG A 673 2.97 2.97 -18.17
C ARG A 673 2.12 3.12 -19.41
N LYS A 674 2.55 2.53 -20.52
CA LYS A 674 1.82 2.56 -21.79
C LYS A 674 0.41 2.02 -21.65
N PHE A 675 0.24 0.90 -20.94
CA PHE A 675 -1.04 0.26 -20.73
C PHE A 675 -1.99 1.16 -19.91
N TYR A 676 -1.52 1.75 -18.83
CA TYR A 676 -2.34 2.63 -18.00
C TYR A 676 -2.63 3.98 -18.68
N GLU A 677 -1.73 4.52 -19.47
CA GLU A 677 -1.99 5.70 -20.30
C GLU A 677 -3.13 5.45 -21.29
N GLU A 678 -3.09 4.33 -22.02
CA GLU A 678 -4.17 3.92 -22.91
C GLU A 678 -5.49 3.70 -22.17
N ARG A 679 -5.45 2.96 -21.06
CA ARG A 679 -6.64 2.70 -20.22
C ARG A 679 -7.26 4.00 -19.69
N ASN A 680 -6.44 4.89 -19.17
CA ASN A 680 -6.89 6.17 -18.63
C ASN A 680 -7.45 7.09 -19.72
N SER A 681 -6.89 7.05 -20.93
CA SER A 681 -7.46 7.80 -22.06
C SER A 681 -8.88 7.34 -22.40
N VAL A 682 -9.14 6.02 -22.35
CA VAL A 682 -10.48 5.45 -22.51
C VAL A 682 -11.39 5.82 -21.35
N LEU A 683 -10.87 5.78 -20.11
CA LEU A 683 -11.63 6.14 -18.91
C LEU A 683 -12.10 7.58 -18.92
N MET A 684 -11.21 8.49 -19.31
CA MET A 684 -11.45 9.95 -19.26
C MET A 684 -12.23 10.49 -20.46
N ASN A 685 -12.25 9.78 -21.59
CA ASN A 685 -12.84 10.28 -22.83
C ASN A 685 -13.58 9.18 -23.61
N SER A 686 -14.92 9.29 -23.63
CA SER A 686 -15.78 8.37 -24.38
C SER A 686 -15.53 8.37 -25.90
N GLN A 687 -15.04 9.47 -26.47
CA GLN A 687 -14.69 9.50 -27.89
C GLN A 687 -13.49 8.61 -28.23
N VAL A 688 -12.53 8.46 -27.30
CA VAL A 688 -11.40 7.54 -27.45
C VAL A 688 -11.90 6.10 -27.51
N ALA A 689 -12.86 5.73 -26.64
CA ALA A 689 -13.49 4.42 -26.67
C ALA A 689 -14.18 4.16 -28.03
N ASN A 690 -14.91 5.14 -28.55
CA ASN A 690 -15.57 5.04 -29.86
C ASN A 690 -14.56 4.90 -31.00
N SER A 691 -13.49 5.67 -31.00
CA SER A 691 -12.42 5.61 -32.02
C SER A 691 -11.69 4.27 -31.98
N LEU A 692 -11.43 3.73 -30.78
CA LEU A 692 -10.81 2.42 -30.60
C LEU A 692 -11.68 1.31 -31.22
N ILE A 693 -12.97 1.29 -30.87
CA ILE A 693 -13.88 0.30 -31.44
C ILE A 693 -13.97 0.44 -32.96
N ALA A 694 -14.10 1.64 -33.50
CA ALA A 694 -14.13 1.87 -34.94
C ALA A 694 -12.86 1.36 -35.63
N SER A 695 -11.67 1.57 -35.02
CA SER A 695 -10.40 1.05 -35.54
C SER A 695 -10.35 -0.47 -35.50
N LEU A 696 -10.79 -1.09 -34.41
CA LEU A 696 -10.81 -2.55 -34.28
C LEU A 696 -11.71 -3.20 -35.33
N VAL A 697 -12.87 -2.60 -35.57
CA VAL A 697 -13.84 -3.07 -36.57
C VAL A 697 -13.28 -2.93 -37.99
N SER A 698 -12.65 -1.81 -38.33
CA SER A 698 -12.10 -1.58 -39.66
C SER A 698 -10.98 -2.55 -40.05
N ASN A 699 -10.32 -3.11 -39.04
CA ASN A 699 -9.25 -4.10 -39.25
C ASN A 699 -9.75 -5.56 -39.42
N HIS A 700 -11.03 -5.83 -39.16
CA HIS A 700 -11.67 -7.14 -39.23
C HIS A 700 -12.81 -7.13 -40.27
N THR A 701 -12.51 -7.30 -41.54
CA THR A 701 -13.43 -7.10 -42.67
C THR A 701 -14.65 -8.02 -42.72
N SER A 702 -14.66 -9.19 -42.08
CA SER A 702 -15.82 -10.11 -42.05
C SER A 702 -16.85 -9.79 -40.95
N GLU A 703 -16.48 -9.00 -39.97
CA GLU A 703 -17.29 -8.64 -38.82
C GLU A 703 -17.75 -7.17 -38.87
N ALA A 704 -17.17 -6.39 -39.78
CA ALA A 704 -17.52 -5.00 -40.04
C ALA A 704 -19.00 -4.82 -40.41
N ASP A 705 -19.58 -5.78 -41.12
CA ASP A 705 -20.97 -5.69 -41.57
C ASP A 705 -21.98 -5.69 -40.42
N ILE A 706 -21.68 -6.40 -39.30
CA ILE A 706 -22.60 -6.47 -38.15
C ILE A 706 -22.53 -5.19 -37.33
N ILE A 707 -21.34 -4.62 -37.16
CA ILE A 707 -21.19 -3.38 -36.38
C ILE A 707 -21.60 -2.16 -37.20
N THR A 708 -21.41 -2.19 -38.50
CA THR A 708 -21.99 -1.20 -39.41
C THR A 708 -23.51 -1.22 -39.34
N SER A 709 -24.12 -2.39 -39.25
CA SER A 709 -25.56 -2.52 -39.06
C SER A 709 -26.08 -2.02 -37.70
N LEU A 710 -25.31 -2.14 -36.63
CA LEU A 710 -25.61 -1.54 -35.33
C LEU A 710 -25.43 -0.01 -35.35
N HIS A 711 -24.44 0.49 -36.05
CA HIS A 711 -24.24 1.92 -36.24
C HIS A 711 -25.30 2.55 -37.14
N ASP A 712 -25.70 1.83 -38.18
CA ASP A 712 -26.78 2.20 -39.07
C ASP A 712 -28.16 2.17 -38.35
N LEU A 713 -28.40 1.21 -37.47
CA LEU A 713 -29.54 1.17 -36.57
C LEU A 713 -29.57 2.37 -35.61
N TYR A 714 -28.43 2.74 -35.10
CA TYR A 714 -28.24 3.92 -34.24
C TYR A 714 -28.53 5.23 -35.00
N ASN A 715 -27.91 5.39 -36.17
CA ASN A 715 -28.13 6.54 -37.04
C ASN A 715 -29.59 6.62 -37.55
N HIS A 716 -30.18 5.50 -37.83
CA HIS A 716 -31.59 5.41 -38.25
C HIS A 716 -32.54 5.77 -37.12
N ALA A 717 -32.27 5.31 -35.89
CA ALA A 717 -33.03 5.68 -34.69
C ALA A 717 -32.90 7.19 -34.38
N ILE A 718 -31.73 7.78 -34.49
CA ILE A 718 -31.50 9.22 -34.35
C ILE A 718 -32.24 10.00 -35.45
N ALA A 719 -32.16 9.55 -36.69
CA ALA A 719 -32.87 10.17 -37.81
C ALA A 719 -34.39 10.15 -37.61
N LEU A 720 -34.94 9.01 -37.13
CA LEU A 720 -36.35 8.91 -36.85
C LEU A 720 -36.80 9.84 -35.71
N VAL A 721 -35.96 10.03 -34.69
CA VAL A 721 -36.23 10.96 -33.60
C VAL A 721 -36.19 12.42 -34.08
N SER A 722 -35.18 12.77 -34.92
CA SER A 722 -35.08 14.13 -35.46
C SER A 722 -36.23 14.51 -36.38
N VAL A 723 -36.73 13.56 -37.19
CA VAL A 723 -37.89 13.76 -38.05
C VAL A 723 -39.19 13.88 -37.22
N SER A 724 -39.30 13.17 -36.10
CA SER A 724 -40.44 13.28 -35.19
C SER A 724 -40.50 14.61 -34.46
N GLN A 725 -39.36 15.20 -34.14
CA GLN A 725 -39.25 16.53 -33.52
C GLN A 725 -39.58 17.68 -34.49
N SER A 726 -39.25 17.52 -35.80
CA SER A 726 -39.50 18.56 -36.81
C SER A 726 -40.98 18.66 -37.23
N ASN A 727 -41.80 17.61 -37.02
CA ASN A 727 -43.18 17.58 -37.49
C ASN A 727 -44.25 17.93 -36.43
N ASN A 728 -43.89 18.43 -35.27
CA ASN A 728 -44.80 18.86 -34.19
C ASN A 728 -45.86 17.82 -33.75
N LYS A 729 -45.72 16.55 -34.13
CA LYS A 729 -46.48 15.41 -33.63
C LYS A 729 -45.60 14.63 -32.65
N VAL A 730 -45.77 14.83 -31.36
CA VAL A 730 -45.04 14.08 -30.35
C VAL A 730 -45.44 12.60 -30.44
N ARG A 731 -44.67 11.82 -31.18
CA ARG A 731 -44.70 10.36 -31.11
C ARG A 731 -43.95 9.91 -29.88
N THR A 732 -44.64 9.37 -28.92
CA THR A 732 -44.05 8.86 -27.68
C THR A 732 -43.50 7.46 -27.81
N LYS A 733 -43.91 6.74 -28.87
CA LYS A 733 -43.57 5.32 -29.11
C LYS A 733 -43.02 5.08 -30.50
N ILE A 734 -42.05 4.19 -30.63
CA ILE A 734 -41.47 3.72 -31.87
C ILE A 734 -41.49 2.20 -31.92
N SER A 735 -41.80 1.62 -33.09
CA SER A 735 -41.76 0.17 -33.31
C SER A 735 -40.52 -0.16 -34.15
N ILE A 736 -39.67 -1.05 -33.66
CA ILE A 736 -38.46 -1.52 -34.31
C ILE A 736 -38.65 -2.97 -34.73
N PRO A 737 -38.56 -3.32 -36.04
CA PRO A 737 -38.59 -4.69 -36.51
C PRO A 737 -37.28 -5.39 -36.13
N PHE A 738 -37.36 -6.63 -35.68
CA PHE A 738 -36.22 -7.50 -35.46
C PHE A 738 -36.54 -8.93 -35.89
N SER A 739 -35.56 -9.71 -36.24
CA SER A 739 -35.75 -11.12 -36.60
C SER A 739 -34.98 -12.04 -35.68
N ASP A 740 -35.60 -13.13 -35.24
CA ASP A 740 -34.85 -14.31 -34.90
C ASP A 740 -34.60 -15.17 -36.14
N SER A 741 -33.86 -16.28 -35.98
CA SER A 741 -33.54 -17.17 -37.12
C SER A 741 -34.74 -17.75 -37.88
N LEU A 742 -35.98 -17.54 -37.42
CA LEU A 742 -37.19 -18.18 -37.91
C LEU A 742 -38.37 -17.21 -38.15
N HIS A 743 -38.40 -16.06 -37.45
CA HIS A 743 -39.60 -15.18 -37.50
C HIS A 743 -39.19 -13.69 -37.42
N LEU A 744 -40.02 -12.86 -38.02
CA LEU A 744 -39.95 -11.40 -37.94
C LEU A 744 -40.92 -10.88 -36.86
N TYR A 745 -40.38 -10.02 -35.97
CA TYR A 745 -41.15 -9.38 -34.88
C TYR A 745 -41.02 -7.87 -34.97
N SER A 746 -41.95 -7.17 -34.33
CA SER A 746 -41.86 -5.75 -34.11
C SER A 746 -41.97 -5.50 -32.60
N ALA A 747 -40.97 -4.82 -32.02
CA ALA A 747 -41.01 -4.40 -30.63
C ALA A 747 -41.30 -2.92 -30.56
N THR A 748 -42.23 -2.51 -29.69
CA THR A 748 -42.59 -1.11 -29.49
C THR A 748 -41.91 -0.58 -28.25
N PHE A 749 -41.21 0.54 -28.38
CA PHE A 749 -40.46 1.19 -27.32
C PHE A 749 -40.96 2.60 -27.09
N GLU A 750 -40.89 3.09 -25.86
CA GLU A 750 -40.99 4.49 -25.58
C GLU A 750 -39.66 5.21 -26.02
N ILE A 751 -39.79 6.25 -26.84
CA ILE A 751 -38.66 6.93 -27.45
C ILE A 751 -37.69 7.45 -26.37
N SER A 752 -38.18 7.97 -25.26
CA SER A 752 -37.36 8.48 -24.16
C SER A 752 -36.51 7.38 -23.50
N ASN A 753 -37.04 6.18 -23.34
CA ASN A 753 -36.34 5.03 -22.77
C ASN A 753 -35.30 4.45 -23.75
N LEU A 754 -35.67 4.39 -25.02
CA LEU A 754 -34.77 3.92 -26.08
C LEU A 754 -33.56 4.88 -26.21
N LEU A 755 -33.77 6.19 -26.20
CA LEU A 755 -32.71 7.16 -26.27
C LEU A 755 -31.73 7.05 -25.08
N LYS A 756 -32.24 6.93 -23.85
CA LYS A 756 -31.39 6.72 -22.67
C LYS A 756 -30.56 5.44 -22.76
N SER A 757 -31.15 4.36 -23.28
CA SER A 757 -30.44 3.08 -23.44
C SER A 757 -29.36 3.17 -24.51
N ILE A 758 -29.64 3.88 -25.62
CA ILE A 758 -28.66 4.12 -26.70
C ILE A 758 -27.52 5.03 -26.20
N GLU A 759 -27.84 6.11 -25.50
CA GLU A 759 -26.86 7.01 -24.89
C GLU A 759 -25.95 6.26 -23.90
N TYR A 760 -26.55 5.48 -22.99
CA TYR A 760 -25.80 4.59 -22.10
C TYR A 760 -24.86 3.62 -22.86
N PHE A 761 -25.35 2.98 -23.92
CA PHE A 761 -24.55 2.08 -24.72
C PHE A 761 -23.37 2.80 -25.38
N CYS A 762 -23.59 3.96 -25.95
CA CYS A 762 -22.55 4.71 -26.66
C CYS A 762 -21.48 5.26 -25.72
N GLU A 763 -21.88 5.76 -24.56
CA GLU A 763 -20.96 6.49 -23.67
C GLU A 763 -20.41 5.61 -22.54
N GLU A 764 -21.20 4.74 -21.99
CA GLU A 764 -20.84 3.98 -20.79
C GLU A 764 -20.51 2.52 -21.06
N TYR A 765 -21.38 1.81 -21.77
CA TYR A 765 -21.22 0.38 -21.99
C TYR A 765 -19.94 0.05 -22.77
N LYS A 766 -19.68 0.76 -23.86
CA LYS A 766 -18.46 0.59 -24.65
C LYS A 766 -17.21 0.80 -23.79
N ARG A 767 -17.19 1.88 -23.00
CA ARG A 767 -16.11 2.20 -22.06
C ARG A 767 -15.91 1.05 -21.06
N GLN A 768 -16.98 0.58 -20.42
CA GLN A 768 -16.92 -0.51 -19.47
C GLN A 768 -16.41 -1.82 -20.07
N VAL A 769 -16.84 -2.17 -21.28
CA VAL A 769 -16.37 -3.39 -21.98
C VAL A 769 -14.87 -3.31 -22.23
N ILE A 770 -14.39 -2.17 -22.71
CA ILE A 770 -12.95 -1.96 -22.97
C ILE A 770 -12.17 -2.05 -21.66
N LEU A 771 -12.57 -1.29 -20.63
CA LEU A 771 -11.86 -1.26 -19.33
C LEU A 771 -11.81 -2.66 -18.70
N GLN A 772 -12.93 -3.39 -18.68
CA GLN A 772 -12.96 -4.77 -18.15
C GLN A 772 -12.08 -5.74 -18.94
N ALA A 773 -11.99 -5.58 -20.27
CA ALA A 773 -11.11 -6.39 -21.10
C ALA A 773 -9.64 -6.06 -20.77
N TYR A 774 -9.29 -4.76 -20.70
CA TYR A 774 -7.96 -4.30 -20.31
C TYR A 774 -7.56 -4.87 -18.96
N ASP A 775 -8.35 -4.68 -17.93
CA ASP A 775 -8.04 -5.11 -16.56
C ASP A 775 -7.87 -6.63 -16.46
N LYS A 776 -8.72 -7.41 -17.11
CA LYS A 776 -8.66 -8.88 -17.10
C LYS A 776 -7.37 -9.44 -17.70
N TYR A 777 -6.96 -8.90 -18.85
CA TYR A 777 -5.80 -9.43 -19.57
C TYR A 777 -4.49 -8.87 -19.03
N TRP A 778 -4.46 -7.60 -18.63
CA TRP A 778 -3.32 -7.01 -17.95
C TRP A 778 -2.96 -7.77 -16.67
N LYS A 779 -3.95 -8.08 -15.85
CA LYS A 779 -3.80 -8.91 -14.67
C LYS A 779 -3.11 -10.23 -14.98
N ARG A 780 -3.60 -10.97 -15.97
CA ARG A 780 -3.01 -12.26 -16.36
C ARG A 780 -1.57 -12.11 -16.83
N PHE A 781 -1.29 -11.05 -17.58
CA PHE A 781 0.03 -10.73 -18.07
C PHE A 781 1.00 -10.46 -16.90
N VAL A 782 0.63 -9.58 -15.97
CA VAL A 782 1.50 -9.19 -14.85
C VAL A 782 1.75 -10.37 -13.90
N VAL A 783 0.71 -11.11 -13.51
CA VAL A 783 0.86 -12.28 -12.64
C VAL A 783 1.79 -13.31 -13.26
N HIS A 784 1.63 -13.57 -14.56
CA HIS A 784 2.50 -14.50 -15.28
C HIS A 784 3.96 -14.00 -15.32
N MET A 785 4.15 -12.72 -15.59
CA MET A 785 5.49 -12.13 -15.70
C MET A 785 6.20 -12.00 -14.35
N MET A 786 5.48 -11.78 -13.25
CA MET A 786 6.09 -11.70 -11.91
C MET A 786 6.52 -13.07 -11.38
N ALA A 787 5.83 -14.15 -11.79
CA ALA A 787 6.13 -15.50 -11.31
C ALA A 787 7.40 -16.10 -11.95
N ASP A 788 7.61 -15.95 -13.25
CA ASP A 788 8.49 -16.82 -14.04
C ASP A 788 9.56 -16.09 -14.90
N LEU A 789 9.97 -14.87 -14.57
CA LEU A 789 10.99 -14.15 -15.35
C LEU A 789 12.38 -14.81 -15.21
N ASP A 790 12.76 -15.58 -16.22
CA ASP A 790 14.16 -15.92 -16.50
C ASP A 790 14.71 -15.07 -17.68
N GLU A 791 16.02 -15.14 -17.91
CA GLU A 791 16.68 -14.34 -18.96
C GLU A 791 16.14 -14.62 -20.39
N THR A 792 15.62 -15.82 -20.65
CA THR A 792 15.07 -16.23 -21.94
C THR A 792 13.68 -15.66 -22.17
N GLU A 793 12.93 -15.39 -21.11
CA GLU A 793 11.59 -14.82 -21.14
C GLU A 793 11.59 -13.31 -21.37
N ILE A 794 12.64 -12.61 -20.94
CA ILE A 794 12.82 -11.17 -21.19
C ILE A 794 12.84 -10.90 -22.70
N ALA A 795 13.52 -11.72 -23.50
CA ALA A 795 13.57 -11.60 -24.95
C ALA A 795 12.21 -11.83 -25.64
N SER A 796 11.28 -12.52 -24.97
CA SER A 796 9.94 -12.79 -25.49
C SER A 796 8.86 -11.82 -24.99
N LEU A 797 9.20 -10.86 -24.15
CA LEU A 797 8.26 -9.96 -23.46
C LEU A 797 7.41 -9.13 -24.44
N GLU A 798 8.04 -8.51 -25.41
CA GLU A 798 7.34 -7.71 -26.44
C GLU A 798 6.32 -8.57 -27.23
N LYS A 799 6.69 -9.80 -27.52
CA LYS A 799 5.78 -10.74 -28.17
C LYS A 799 4.60 -11.09 -27.26
N LYS A 800 4.86 -11.41 -25.99
CA LYS A 800 3.80 -11.70 -24.99
C LYS A 800 2.88 -10.49 -24.77
N TYR A 801 3.44 -9.28 -24.72
CA TYR A 801 2.65 -8.06 -24.61
C TYR A 801 1.77 -7.84 -25.84
N SER A 802 2.32 -8.05 -27.04
CA SER A 802 1.56 -7.95 -28.29
C SER A 802 0.46 -9.01 -28.40
N GLU A 803 0.73 -10.25 -27.96
CA GLU A 803 -0.28 -11.32 -27.86
C GLU A 803 -1.39 -10.95 -26.89
N MET A 804 -1.04 -10.37 -25.73
CA MET A 804 -2.03 -9.87 -24.77
C MET A 804 -2.91 -8.78 -25.38
N LYS A 805 -2.33 -7.83 -26.10
CA LYS A 805 -3.09 -6.76 -26.79
C LYS A 805 -4.06 -7.34 -27.81
N TYR A 806 -3.60 -8.31 -28.60
CA TYR A 806 -4.46 -9.01 -29.56
C TYR A 806 -5.62 -9.74 -28.85
N ASP A 807 -5.37 -10.44 -27.75
CA ASP A 807 -6.42 -11.11 -26.98
C ASP A 807 -7.44 -10.09 -26.41
N ILE A 808 -6.98 -8.89 -25.98
CA ILE A 808 -7.86 -7.79 -25.55
C ILE A 808 -8.77 -7.36 -26.70
N ASP A 809 -8.22 -7.13 -27.88
CA ASP A 809 -8.97 -6.70 -29.05
C ASP A 809 -10.03 -7.73 -29.45
N CYS A 810 -9.65 -9.02 -29.47
CA CYS A 810 -10.59 -10.12 -29.76
C CYS A 810 -11.76 -10.18 -28.75
N ILE A 811 -11.50 -9.99 -27.45
CA ILE A 811 -12.57 -10.04 -26.45
C ILE A 811 -13.47 -8.80 -26.48
N ILE A 812 -12.91 -7.62 -26.80
CA ILE A 812 -13.70 -6.40 -26.98
C ILE A 812 -14.68 -6.61 -28.14
N ILE A 813 -14.19 -7.06 -29.31
CA ILE A 813 -15.01 -7.35 -30.47
C ILE A 813 -16.10 -8.38 -30.13
N SER A 814 -15.71 -9.52 -29.54
CA SER A 814 -16.67 -10.56 -29.14
C SER A 814 -17.74 -10.05 -28.20
N ARG A 815 -17.39 -9.24 -27.19
CA ARG A 815 -18.36 -8.68 -26.26
C ARG A 815 -19.26 -7.63 -26.90
N MET A 816 -18.73 -6.85 -27.82
CA MET A 816 -19.54 -5.87 -28.56
C MET A 816 -20.54 -6.56 -29.48
N MET A 817 -20.15 -7.66 -30.13
CA MET A 817 -21.04 -8.45 -30.99
C MET A 817 -22.16 -9.15 -30.22
N ASN A 818 -21.88 -9.58 -29.00
CA ASN A 818 -22.86 -10.24 -28.10
C ASN A 818 -23.53 -9.26 -27.13
N ALA A 819 -23.42 -7.96 -27.35
CA ALA A 819 -23.98 -6.97 -26.46
C ALA A 819 -25.52 -6.97 -26.53
N THR A 820 -26.17 -7.10 -25.39
CA THR A 820 -27.60 -6.90 -25.23
C THR A 820 -27.85 -5.56 -24.54
N ILE A 821 -28.61 -4.68 -25.21
CA ILE A 821 -28.95 -3.38 -24.63
C ILE A 821 -30.29 -3.56 -23.88
N PRO A 822 -30.29 -3.45 -22.54
CA PRO A 822 -31.53 -3.52 -21.79
C PRO A 822 -32.35 -2.24 -22.03
N VAL A 823 -33.45 -2.38 -22.78
CA VAL A 823 -34.41 -1.29 -22.97
C VAL A 823 -35.54 -1.44 -21.96
N GLY A 824 -35.62 -0.55 -20.99
CA GLY A 824 -36.71 -0.52 -20.02
C GLY A 824 -38.04 -0.12 -20.69
N GLY A 825 -39.13 -0.83 -20.35
CA GLY A 825 -40.47 -0.49 -20.83
C GLY A 825 -40.76 -0.96 -22.27
N VAL A 826 -40.34 -2.17 -22.58
CA VAL A 826 -40.76 -2.84 -23.82
C VAL A 826 -42.27 -2.93 -23.83
N GLY A 827 -42.91 -2.26 -24.79
CA GLY A 827 -44.34 -2.44 -25.11
C GLY A 827 -44.56 -3.78 -25.85
N GLU A 828 -45.73 -3.96 -26.38
CA GLU A 828 -46.10 -5.21 -27.07
C GLU A 828 -45.08 -5.63 -28.11
N ILE A 829 -44.61 -6.89 -28.02
CA ILE A 829 -43.90 -7.58 -29.10
C ILE A 829 -44.93 -8.24 -29.98
N THR A 830 -45.06 -7.78 -31.21
CA THR A 830 -45.98 -8.33 -32.17
C THR A 830 -45.24 -9.06 -33.29
N PRO A 831 -45.63 -10.30 -33.66
CA PRO A 831 -45.12 -10.97 -34.86
C PRO A 831 -45.51 -10.13 -36.11
N ILE A 832 -44.58 -9.97 -37.03
CA ILE A 832 -44.90 -9.42 -38.36
C ILE A 832 -45.20 -10.61 -39.25
N ASP A 833 -46.49 -10.86 -39.48
CA ASP A 833 -46.89 -11.87 -40.44
C ASP A 833 -46.38 -11.47 -41.81
N THR A 834 -45.65 -12.37 -42.48
CA THR A 834 -45.29 -12.27 -43.90
C THR A 834 -46.55 -12.03 -44.70
N ILE A 835 -46.54 -10.94 -45.46
CA ILE A 835 -47.62 -10.55 -46.38
C ILE A 835 -47.97 -11.72 -47.29
N GLN A 836 -49.09 -12.37 -47.04
CA GLN A 836 -49.84 -13.05 -48.07
C GLN A 836 -50.75 -12.03 -48.75
N GLU A 837 -50.59 -11.95 -50.07
CA GLU A 837 -51.43 -11.15 -50.92
C GLU A 837 -52.91 -11.46 -50.74
N THR A 838 -53.69 -10.42 -50.62
CA THR A 838 -55.06 -10.20 -50.98
C THR A 838 -56.16 -11.21 -50.54
N THR A 839 -57.07 -10.76 -49.85
CA THR A 839 -58.51 -10.41 -50.10
C THR A 839 -59.33 -10.42 -48.83
N GLU A 840 -60.00 -9.34 -48.68
CA GLU A 840 -61.30 -9.06 -48.07
C GLU A 840 -61.87 -9.83 -46.85
N ASN A 841 -62.23 -8.99 -45.89
CA ASN A 841 -63.39 -9.09 -44.97
C ASN A 841 -63.31 -10.08 -43.78
N ASN A 842 -63.17 -9.60 -42.64
CA ASN A 842 -64.13 -9.43 -41.57
C ASN A 842 -63.59 -9.27 -40.19
N THR A 843 -64.30 -8.47 -39.47
CA THR A 843 -64.16 -7.94 -38.11
C THR A 843 -63.84 -8.97 -36.97
N PRO A 844 -63.50 -8.47 -35.85
CA PRO A 844 -62.59 -9.14 -34.90
C PRO A 844 -63.32 -9.78 -33.74
N ARG A 845 -62.74 -10.77 -33.19
CA ARG A 845 -62.96 -11.13 -31.77
C ARG A 845 -61.67 -11.09 -30.97
N MET A 846 -61.70 -10.29 -29.92
CA MET A 846 -60.72 -10.32 -28.85
C MET A 846 -60.69 -11.70 -28.21
N ASP A 847 -59.47 -12.15 -27.99
CA ASP A 847 -59.29 -13.04 -26.84
C ASP A 847 -57.92 -12.69 -26.13
N ASN A 848 -58.05 -12.40 -24.84
CA ASN A 848 -56.99 -12.12 -23.92
C ASN A 848 -56.22 -13.40 -23.58
N SER A 849 -54.95 -13.45 -23.77
CA SER A 849 -54.07 -14.24 -22.91
C SER A 849 -52.71 -13.59 -22.77
N ASN A 850 -52.54 -12.89 -21.65
CA ASN A 850 -51.28 -12.54 -21.07
C ASN A 850 -50.44 -13.80 -20.80
N LYS A 851 -49.38 -14.02 -21.50
CA LYS A 851 -48.31 -14.88 -21.01
C LYS A 851 -47.13 -14.02 -20.62
N SER A 852 -47.09 -13.62 -19.36
CA SER A 852 -45.91 -13.21 -18.66
C SER A 852 -44.91 -14.38 -18.65
N ILE A 853 -43.67 -14.13 -19.03
CA ILE A 853 -42.59 -15.09 -18.81
C ILE A 853 -42.58 -15.40 -17.32
N MET A 854 -42.95 -16.63 -16.98
CA MET A 854 -43.04 -17.05 -15.58
C MET A 854 -41.63 -17.18 -14.99
N SER A 855 -41.48 -16.76 -13.74
CA SER A 855 -40.27 -16.80 -12.91
C SER A 855 -39.59 -18.19 -12.81
N ASN A 856 -40.17 -19.22 -13.41
CA ASN A 856 -39.68 -20.60 -13.32
C ASN A 856 -39.01 -21.13 -14.60
N GLU A 857 -38.85 -20.32 -15.66
CA GLU A 857 -38.11 -20.71 -16.85
C GLU A 857 -36.61 -20.54 -16.65
N LEU A 858 -35.83 -21.44 -17.25
CA LEU A 858 -34.34 -21.41 -17.15
C LEU A 858 -33.81 -20.08 -17.64
N CYS A 859 -32.89 -19.49 -16.85
CA CYS A 859 -32.32 -18.19 -17.16
C CYS A 859 -31.49 -18.24 -18.45
N PRO A 860 -31.73 -17.34 -19.40
CA PRO A 860 -30.98 -17.28 -20.67
C PRO A 860 -29.47 -17.09 -20.52
N CYS A 861 -28.96 -16.79 -19.30
CA CYS A 861 -27.54 -16.64 -19.05
C CYS A 861 -26.77 -17.97 -18.98
N GLY A 862 -27.42 -19.11 -19.13
CA GLY A 862 -26.77 -20.42 -19.10
C GLY A 862 -26.42 -20.94 -17.72
N SER A 863 -26.91 -20.30 -16.63
CA SER A 863 -26.61 -20.68 -15.25
C SER A 863 -27.31 -21.94 -14.74
N GLY A 864 -28.24 -22.50 -15.51
CA GLY A 864 -29.07 -23.63 -15.12
C GLY A 864 -30.12 -23.35 -14.04
N LYS A 865 -30.27 -22.10 -13.59
CA LYS A 865 -31.23 -21.63 -12.59
C LYS A 865 -32.42 -20.96 -13.26
N SER A 866 -33.54 -20.91 -12.58
CA SER A 866 -34.71 -20.16 -13.05
C SER A 866 -34.42 -18.66 -13.11
N PHE A 867 -35.06 -17.92 -14.02
CA PHE A 867 -34.89 -16.49 -14.19
C PHE A 867 -35.15 -15.72 -12.87
N GLY A 868 -36.14 -16.16 -12.10
CA GLY A 868 -36.47 -15.57 -10.80
C GLY A 868 -35.36 -15.74 -9.75
N GLU A 869 -34.62 -16.83 -9.78
CA GLU A 869 -33.54 -17.12 -8.85
C GLU A 869 -32.17 -16.53 -9.27
N CYS A 870 -31.98 -16.25 -10.56
CA CYS A 870 -30.72 -15.78 -11.11
C CYS A 870 -30.69 -14.25 -11.27
N HIS A 871 -31.57 -13.68 -12.07
CA HIS A 871 -31.59 -12.25 -12.38
C HIS A 871 -32.79 -11.49 -11.81
N GLY A 872 -33.87 -12.21 -11.48
CA GLY A 872 -35.11 -11.59 -10.99
C GLY A 872 -35.06 -11.06 -9.55
N GLN A 873 -34.16 -11.56 -8.70
CA GLN A 873 -34.04 -11.09 -7.32
C GLN A 873 -33.29 -9.76 -7.18
N ASN A 874 -32.36 -9.43 -8.07
CA ASN A 874 -31.58 -8.19 -7.99
C ASN A 874 -32.31 -6.95 -8.48
N THR A 875 -33.34 -7.12 -9.33
CA THR A 875 -34.09 -5.99 -9.87
C THR A 875 -35.19 -5.48 -8.92
N LEU A 876 -35.72 -6.31 -8.04
CA LEU A 876 -36.79 -5.91 -7.13
C LEU A 876 -36.32 -5.34 -5.79
N GLN A 877 -35.11 -5.68 -5.31
CA GLN A 877 -34.61 -5.14 -4.06
C GLN A 877 -33.94 -3.75 -4.21
N ASN A 878 -33.38 -3.43 -5.36
CA ASN A 878 -32.80 -2.12 -5.61
C ASN A 878 -33.82 -1.01 -5.87
N PHE A 879 -35.02 -1.34 -6.34
CA PHE A 879 -36.11 -0.37 -6.51
C PHE A 879 -36.81 0.02 -5.20
N ARG A 880 -36.80 -0.86 -4.18
CA ARG A 880 -37.40 -0.54 -2.87
C ARG A 880 -36.51 0.28 -1.92
N LYS A 881 -35.21 0.35 -2.13
CA LYS A 881 -34.30 1.15 -1.29
C LYS A 881 -34.11 2.60 -1.72
N ARG A 882 -34.66 3.01 -2.88
CA ARG A 882 -34.60 4.43 -3.33
C ARG A 882 -35.90 5.22 -3.07
N ARG A 883 -36.85 4.67 -2.30
CA ARG A 883 -38.08 5.35 -1.89
C ARG A 883 -38.31 5.36 -0.37
N ARG A 884 -37.21 5.41 0.41
CA ARG A 884 -37.27 5.84 1.81
C ARG A 884 -36.14 6.78 2.11
#